data_66a6d2eca8d0a050f74bb303cd55ff0b
#
_entry.id   66a6d2eca8d0a050f74bb303cd55ff0b
#
_cell.length_a   1.000
_cell.length_b   1.000
_cell.length_c   1.000
_cell.angle_alpha   90.00
_cell.angle_beta   90.00
_cell.angle_gamma   90.00
#
_symmetry.space_group_name_H-M   'P 1'
#
loop_
_entity.id
_entity.type
_entity.pdbx_description
1 polymer ?
#
loop_
_entity_poly.entity_id
_entity_poly.type
_entity_poly.pdbx_seq_one_letter_code
_entity_poly.pdbx_strand_id
1 'polypeptide(L)'
;MNEQDLINKEREEVDNKLITDAFNHLLETYLASTHRKKVDIITKAFNFARQAHKGVRRLSGEPYILHPIAVAQIACQEMGLGSTSICAALLHDVVEDTDYTVEDIENIFGTKIAQIVDGLTKISGGIFGDHASAQAENFKKLLLTMSDDIRVILIKICDRLHNMRTLASQPANKQYKIAGETLYIYAPLANRLGLNKIKTELEDLSFRFEHPEEYISILNKLSFTKEERDRLFEEFTAPIREALDKMGLQYHIKARVKSPYSIWCKMQNKHVTFEEIYDILAVRIVFTPKLRKDEINDCFQIYVALNQIYKSHPDRLRDWVNHPKANGYQALHATMMSRRGQWIEVQIRSDRMDEIAEQGFAAHWKYKEGDRTEEDTELNKWLGTIKEILDDPQPDAMDFLDSIKLNLFASEIFVFTPKGEVKTMPAGCTVLDFAFQIHTFLGSHCIGAKVNHRLVPLSHKLQSGDQVEVLTSNSQHVQSSWINFVTTAKARNKIQAILRREGRQIQKKGEDLLNDWLTKNDIELSSSVIDRLCKFHDTTSHEAFFQALGSHSVILGENDVEELSGKKKSSSGLDWRRYVPFLRKSEKKKEELLADTQPVSDNLLTVGPGFNKKRPCIISEQSIGMYLFSSCCHPIPGDDILGFIDSNSHVTIHKRSCPVASKLKSSFGTRILDAQWDMHHQLFFDATIEVHGIDRKGMLHDVSEIISHKLNTNIHQVSFSVNDGIFEGRLELKVHDRDEVRNIMKLLKEINDMQEVQQIL
;
A
#
# COMPACT_ATOMS: atom_id res chain seq x y z
N MET A 1 -44.05 35.66 -14.11
CA MET A 1 -42.89 34.83 -13.93
C MET A 1 -42.14 35.43 -12.75
N ASN A 2 -41.96 34.69 -11.64
CA ASN A 2 -41.30 35.22 -10.45
C ASN A 2 -39.78 35.40 -10.74
N GLU A 3 -39.15 36.32 -10.05
CA GLU A 3 -37.67 36.56 -10.15
C GLU A 3 -36.86 35.26 -9.97
N GLN A 4 -37.35 34.38 -9.10
CA GLN A 4 -36.79 33.04 -8.88
C GLN A 4 -36.90 32.13 -10.10
N ASP A 5 -37.98 32.23 -10.88
CA ASP A 5 -38.18 31.44 -12.11
C ASP A 5 -37.21 31.92 -13.22
N LEU A 6 -36.89 33.20 -13.25
CA LEU A 6 -35.97 33.79 -14.22
C LEU A 6 -34.53 33.35 -13.91
N ILE A 7 -34.13 33.42 -12.64
CA ILE A 7 -32.80 32.94 -12.16
C ILE A 7 -32.64 31.45 -12.42
N ASN A 8 -33.67 30.66 -12.17
CA ASN A 8 -33.63 29.22 -12.43
C ASN A 8 -33.47 28.91 -13.93
N LYS A 9 -34.13 29.67 -14.78
CA LYS A 9 -34.06 29.50 -16.24
C LYS A 9 -32.67 29.90 -16.79
N GLU A 10 -32.12 31.01 -16.34
CA GLU A 10 -30.76 31.44 -16.74
C GLU A 10 -29.73 30.40 -16.28
N ARG A 11 -29.88 29.86 -15.08
CA ARG A 11 -29.02 28.78 -14.57
C ARG A 11 -29.11 27.51 -15.41
N GLU A 12 -30.32 27.12 -15.80
CA GLU A 12 -30.55 25.95 -16.64
C GLU A 12 -29.95 26.13 -18.07
N GLU A 13 -29.99 27.34 -18.61
CA GLU A 13 -29.35 27.66 -19.91
C GLU A 13 -27.81 27.56 -19.80
N VAL A 14 -27.20 28.07 -18.72
CA VAL A 14 -25.78 27.96 -18.47
C VAL A 14 -25.36 26.51 -18.29
N ASP A 15 -26.11 25.72 -17.47
CA ASP A 15 -25.84 24.32 -17.25
C ASP A 15 -25.93 23.51 -18.56
N ASN A 16 -26.94 23.76 -19.38
CA ASN A 16 -27.12 23.09 -20.68
C ASN A 16 -25.97 23.40 -21.64
N LYS A 17 -25.46 24.62 -21.64
CA LYS A 17 -24.30 25.00 -22.43
C LYS A 17 -23.04 24.27 -21.98
N LEU A 18 -22.76 24.26 -20.65
CA LEU A 18 -21.62 23.54 -20.09
C LEU A 18 -21.65 22.04 -20.41
N ILE A 19 -22.82 21.40 -20.28
CA ILE A 19 -22.99 19.99 -20.59
C ILE A 19 -22.75 19.71 -22.07
N THR A 20 -23.28 20.57 -22.95
CA THR A 20 -23.12 20.42 -24.39
C THR A 20 -21.67 20.64 -24.84
N ASP A 21 -21.00 21.65 -24.30
CA ASP A 21 -19.59 21.93 -24.60
C ASP A 21 -18.68 20.80 -24.14
N ALA A 22 -18.91 20.26 -22.92
CA ALA A 22 -18.15 19.12 -22.40
C ALA A 22 -18.35 17.85 -23.25
N PHE A 23 -19.59 17.56 -23.67
CA PHE A 23 -19.88 16.42 -24.53
C PHE A 23 -19.30 16.57 -25.94
N ASN A 24 -19.36 17.76 -26.54
CA ASN A 24 -18.75 18.02 -27.82
C ASN A 24 -17.22 17.82 -27.76
N HIS A 25 -16.58 18.29 -26.70
CA HIS A 25 -15.15 18.07 -26.51
C HIS A 25 -14.79 16.56 -26.42
N LEU A 26 -15.63 15.75 -25.73
CA LEU A 26 -15.47 14.29 -25.72
C LEU A 26 -15.58 13.70 -27.13
N LEU A 27 -16.56 14.14 -27.92
CA LEU A 27 -16.75 13.65 -29.29
C LEU A 27 -15.58 14.05 -30.18
N GLU A 28 -15.09 15.29 -30.12
CA GLU A 28 -13.91 15.76 -30.87
C GLU A 28 -12.68 14.91 -30.54
N THR A 29 -12.43 14.67 -29.25
CA THR A 29 -11.34 13.80 -28.79
C THR A 29 -11.47 12.38 -29.34
N TYR A 30 -12.68 11.80 -29.28
CA TYR A 30 -12.94 10.46 -29.82
C TYR A 30 -12.77 10.41 -31.34
N LEU A 31 -13.23 11.43 -32.07
CA LEU A 31 -13.08 11.53 -33.52
C LEU A 31 -11.62 11.70 -33.96
N ALA A 32 -10.78 12.33 -33.15
CA ALA A 32 -9.34 12.42 -33.39
C ALA A 32 -8.59 11.12 -33.11
N SER A 33 -9.18 10.17 -32.35
CA SER A 33 -8.56 8.88 -32.02
C SER A 33 -8.48 7.95 -33.23
N THR A 34 -7.69 6.87 -33.14
CA THR A 34 -7.53 5.83 -34.17
C THR A 34 -8.68 4.80 -34.19
N HIS A 35 -9.60 4.85 -33.24
CA HIS A 35 -10.69 3.88 -33.15
C HIS A 35 -11.73 4.00 -34.25
N ARG A 36 -12.43 2.88 -34.55
CA ARG A 36 -13.58 2.88 -35.44
C ARG A 36 -14.67 3.83 -34.91
N LYS A 37 -15.12 4.75 -35.71
CA LYS A 37 -16.08 5.80 -35.35
C LYS A 37 -17.48 5.22 -35.12
N LYS A 38 -17.93 5.22 -33.87
CA LYS A 38 -19.27 4.79 -33.45
C LYS A 38 -19.92 5.89 -32.61
N VAL A 39 -20.15 7.04 -33.25
CA VAL A 39 -20.66 8.26 -32.58
C VAL A 39 -22.09 8.04 -32.07
N ASP A 40 -22.93 7.35 -32.87
CA ASP A 40 -24.36 7.17 -32.54
C ASP A 40 -24.59 6.51 -31.18
N ILE A 41 -23.84 5.44 -30.87
CA ILE A 41 -24.01 4.75 -29.59
C ILE A 41 -23.50 5.58 -28.41
N ILE A 42 -22.43 6.37 -28.60
CA ILE A 42 -21.91 7.29 -27.56
C ILE A 42 -22.91 8.40 -27.30
N THR A 43 -23.50 8.98 -28.36
CA THR A 43 -24.55 10.01 -28.24
C THR A 43 -25.79 9.45 -27.56
N LYS A 44 -26.18 8.22 -27.88
CA LYS A 44 -27.28 7.53 -27.23
C LYS A 44 -27.01 7.33 -25.74
N ALA A 45 -25.81 6.87 -25.36
CA ALA A 45 -25.42 6.67 -23.96
C ALA A 45 -25.40 8.01 -23.18
N PHE A 46 -24.87 9.07 -23.78
CA PHE A 46 -24.87 10.41 -23.20
C PHE A 46 -26.31 10.92 -22.94
N ASN A 47 -27.19 10.84 -23.94
CA ASN A 47 -28.57 11.31 -23.79
C ASN A 47 -29.31 10.53 -22.71
N PHE A 48 -29.09 9.22 -22.64
CA PHE A 48 -29.66 8.37 -21.61
C PHE A 48 -29.15 8.75 -20.21
N ALA A 49 -27.84 8.87 -20.02
CA ALA A 49 -27.24 9.28 -18.74
C ALA A 49 -27.68 10.70 -18.33
N ARG A 50 -27.78 11.64 -19.28
CA ARG A 50 -28.26 13.01 -19.04
C ARG A 50 -29.70 13.01 -18.53
N GLN A 51 -30.57 12.16 -19.11
CA GLN A 51 -31.96 12.03 -18.67
C GLN A 51 -32.04 11.36 -17.28
N ALA A 52 -31.25 10.32 -17.04
CA ALA A 52 -31.21 9.59 -15.78
C ALA A 52 -30.78 10.49 -14.61
N HIS A 53 -29.79 11.36 -14.80
CA HIS A 53 -29.29 12.28 -13.77
C HIS A 53 -29.89 13.69 -13.83
N LYS A 54 -31.04 13.85 -14.48
CA LYS A 54 -31.67 15.17 -14.64
C LYS A 54 -32.01 15.76 -13.25
N GLY A 55 -31.54 16.98 -13.01
CA GLY A 55 -31.79 17.73 -11.75
C GLY A 55 -30.87 17.36 -10.60
N VAL A 56 -30.02 16.32 -10.72
CA VAL A 56 -29.05 15.94 -9.71
C VAL A 56 -27.82 16.85 -9.81
N ARG A 57 -27.29 17.29 -8.66
CA ARG A 57 -26.08 18.15 -8.56
C ARG A 57 -25.04 17.56 -7.64
N ARG A 58 -23.77 17.80 -7.95
CA ARG A 58 -22.65 17.51 -7.07
C ARG A 58 -22.57 18.52 -5.90
N LEU A 59 -21.78 18.19 -4.89
CA LEU A 59 -21.51 19.11 -3.76
C LEU A 59 -20.82 20.41 -4.20
N SER A 60 -20.10 20.38 -5.31
CA SER A 60 -19.53 21.57 -5.98
C SER A 60 -20.58 22.51 -6.58
N GLY A 61 -21.84 22.07 -6.68
CA GLY A 61 -22.95 22.81 -7.27
C GLY A 61 -23.16 22.60 -8.76
N GLU A 62 -22.29 21.85 -9.44
CA GLU A 62 -22.37 21.53 -10.86
C GLU A 62 -23.39 20.41 -11.16
N PRO A 63 -23.99 20.38 -12.39
CA PRO A 63 -24.81 19.25 -12.82
C PRO A 63 -24.04 17.92 -12.74
N TYR A 64 -24.68 16.89 -12.17
CA TYR A 64 -24.03 15.58 -11.93
C TYR A 64 -23.48 14.96 -13.22
N ILE A 65 -24.19 15.10 -14.35
CA ILE A 65 -23.82 14.51 -15.64
C ILE A 65 -22.41 14.94 -16.14
N LEU A 66 -21.87 16.06 -15.65
CA LEU A 66 -20.51 16.49 -16.00
C LEU A 66 -19.45 15.51 -15.48
N HIS A 67 -19.76 14.77 -14.39
CA HIS A 67 -18.86 13.74 -13.88
C HIS A 67 -18.73 12.54 -14.82
N PRO A 68 -19.79 11.83 -15.24
CA PRO A 68 -19.67 10.77 -16.24
C PRO A 68 -19.03 11.22 -17.56
N ILE A 69 -19.30 12.46 -18.02
CA ILE A 69 -18.63 13.00 -19.20
C ILE A 69 -17.14 13.13 -18.98
N ALA A 70 -16.70 13.66 -17.82
CA ALA A 70 -15.29 13.81 -17.49
C ALA A 70 -14.59 12.44 -17.34
N VAL A 71 -15.24 11.46 -16.73
CA VAL A 71 -14.73 10.07 -16.65
C VAL A 71 -14.56 9.47 -18.04
N ALA A 72 -15.54 9.66 -18.93
CA ALA A 72 -15.46 9.21 -20.32
C ALA A 72 -14.37 9.95 -21.11
N GLN A 73 -14.16 11.25 -20.84
CA GLN A 73 -13.08 12.04 -21.42
C GLN A 73 -11.70 11.51 -21.02
N ILE A 74 -11.49 11.22 -19.73
CA ILE A 74 -10.25 10.61 -19.23
C ILE A 74 -10.03 9.24 -19.89
N ALA A 75 -11.06 8.40 -19.94
CA ALA A 75 -11.01 7.08 -20.57
C ALA A 75 -10.62 7.16 -22.06
N CYS A 76 -11.14 8.13 -22.80
CA CYS A 76 -10.85 8.35 -24.20
C CYS A 76 -9.45 8.96 -24.41
N GLN A 77 -9.15 10.08 -23.75
CA GLN A 77 -7.97 10.90 -24.00
C GLN A 77 -6.71 10.35 -23.35
N GLU A 78 -6.80 9.93 -22.07
CA GLU A 78 -5.62 9.55 -21.30
C GLU A 78 -5.33 8.05 -21.38
N MET A 79 -6.37 7.22 -21.52
CA MET A 79 -6.21 5.75 -21.64
C MET A 79 -6.42 5.23 -23.07
N GLY A 80 -6.89 6.03 -24.00
CA GLY A 80 -7.12 5.60 -25.39
C GLY A 80 -8.19 4.54 -25.55
N LEU A 81 -9.21 4.50 -24.67
CA LEU A 81 -10.27 3.49 -24.72
C LEU A 81 -11.32 3.79 -25.80
N GLY A 82 -11.89 2.72 -26.38
CA GLY A 82 -12.86 2.82 -27.47
C GLY A 82 -14.32 3.01 -27.01
N SER A 83 -15.24 3.07 -27.99
CA SER A 83 -16.66 3.39 -27.82
C SER A 83 -17.38 2.59 -26.73
N THR A 84 -17.10 1.29 -26.58
CA THR A 84 -17.72 0.44 -25.55
C THR A 84 -17.40 0.92 -24.14
N SER A 85 -16.12 1.25 -23.88
CA SER A 85 -15.68 1.76 -22.59
C SER A 85 -16.15 3.18 -22.34
N ILE A 86 -16.21 4.03 -23.38
CA ILE A 86 -16.76 5.39 -23.30
C ILE A 86 -18.25 5.34 -22.92
N CYS A 87 -19.04 4.46 -23.56
CA CYS A 87 -20.44 4.27 -23.21
C CYS A 87 -20.60 3.76 -21.75
N ALA A 88 -19.79 2.77 -21.35
CA ALA A 88 -19.81 2.29 -19.98
C ALA A 88 -19.40 3.37 -18.96
N ALA A 89 -18.45 4.22 -19.29
CA ALA A 89 -18.06 5.37 -18.47
C ALA A 89 -19.16 6.43 -18.34
N LEU A 90 -19.93 6.67 -19.42
CA LEU A 90 -21.08 7.57 -19.36
C LEU A 90 -22.24 7.02 -18.53
N LEU A 91 -22.36 5.69 -18.44
CA LEU A 91 -23.46 4.97 -17.79
C LEU A 91 -23.10 4.40 -16.41
N HIS A 92 -21.87 4.58 -15.91
CA HIS A 92 -21.33 3.83 -14.76
C HIS A 92 -22.13 4.03 -13.45
N ASP A 93 -22.66 5.23 -13.22
CA ASP A 93 -23.43 5.56 -12.02
C ASP A 93 -24.95 5.46 -12.23
N VAL A 94 -25.41 5.19 -13.47
CA VAL A 94 -26.87 5.16 -13.76
C VAL A 94 -27.59 4.09 -12.96
N VAL A 95 -27.02 2.88 -12.89
CA VAL A 95 -27.62 1.76 -12.15
C VAL A 95 -27.51 1.94 -10.63
N GLU A 96 -26.50 2.68 -10.16
CA GLU A 96 -26.27 2.92 -8.74
C GLU A 96 -27.15 4.05 -8.19
N ASP A 97 -27.26 5.13 -8.94
CA ASP A 97 -27.88 6.38 -8.48
C ASP A 97 -29.32 6.58 -8.96
N THR A 98 -29.85 5.67 -9.77
CA THR A 98 -31.21 5.78 -10.34
C THR A 98 -31.97 4.46 -10.30
N ASP A 99 -33.26 4.45 -10.68
CA ASP A 99 -34.11 3.27 -10.71
C ASP A 99 -33.86 2.32 -11.90
N TYR A 100 -32.92 2.64 -12.81
CA TYR A 100 -32.59 1.78 -13.94
C TYR A 100 -31.78 0.56 -13.50
N THR A 101 -32.10 -0.58 -14.11
CA THR A 101 -31.43 -1.87 -13.83
C THR A 101 -30.36 -2.19 -14.87
N VAL A 102 -29.49 -3.17 -14.56
CA VAL A 102 -28.52 -3.71 -15.53
C VAL A 102 -29.21 -4.30 -16.75
N GLU A 103 -30.39 -4.90 -16.57
CA GLU A 103 -31.21 -5.45 -17.66
C GLU A 103 -31.69 -4.35 -18.63
N ASP A 104 -32.05 -3.18 -18.11
CA ASP A 104 -32.42 -2.03 -18.93
C ASP A 104 -31.22 -1.56 -19.80
N ILE A 105 -30.04 -1.52 -19.19
CA ILE A 105 -28.80 -1.19 -19.92
C ILE A 105 -28.51 -2.25 -20.98
N GLU A 106 -28.71 -3.53 -20.69
CA GLU A 106 -28.49 -4.62 -21.66
C GLU A 106 -29.42 -4.51 -22.84
N ASN A 107 -30.71 -4.29 -22.60
CA ASN A 107 -31.73 -4.15 -23.65
C ASN A 107 -31.46 -2.95 -24.58
N ILE A 108 -30.91 -1.86 -24.05
CA ILE A 108 -30.71 -0.61 -24.78
C ILE A 108 -29.35 -0.56 -25.48
N PHE A 109 -28.28 -1.04 -24.85
CA PHE A 109 -26.88 -0.86 -25.27
C PHE A 109 -26.16 -2.19 -25.56
N GLY A 110 -26.77 -3.31 -25.25
CA GLY A 110 -26.26 -4.66 -25.50
C GLY A 110 -25.41 -5.21 -24.35
N THR A 111 -25.30 -6.54 -24.32
CA THR A 111 -24.68 -7.34 -23.24
C THR A 111 -23.29 -6.86 -22.82
N LYS A 112 -22.45 -6.44 -23.79
CA LYS A 112 -21.06 -6.09 -23.51
C LYS A 112 -20.89 -4.80 -22.69
N ILE A 113 -21.75 -3.80 -22.95
CA ILE A 113 -21.78 -2.55 -22.17
C ILE A 113 -22.40 -2.81 -20.80
N ALA A 114 -23.51 -3.58 -20.76
CA ALA A 114 -24.18 -3.95 -19.52
C ALA A 114 -23.27 -4.72 -18.55
N GLN A 115 -22.47 -5.67 -19.04
CA GLN A 115 -21.49 -6.42 -18.22
C GLN A 115 -20.45 -5.50 -17.58
N ILE A 116 -19.94 -4.50 -18.32
CA ILE A 116 -18.97 -3.55 -17.76
C ILE A 116 -19.65 -2.67 -16.70
N VAL A 117 -20.86 -2.16 -16.96
CA VAL A 117 -21.63 -1.35 -16.01
C VAL A 117 -21.97 -2.15 -14.75
N ASP A 118 -22.44 -3.40 -14.90
CA ASP A 118 -22.67 -4.31 -13.77
C ASP A 118 -21.42 -4.52 -12.90
N GLY A 119 -20.28 -4.70 -13.57
CA GLY A 119 -18.99 -4.79 -12.88
C GLY A 119 -18.65 -3.53 -12.08
N LEU A 120 -18.90 -2.34 -12.63
CA LEU A 120 -18.68 -1.06 -11.96
C LEU A 120 -19.60 -0.85 -10.77
N THR A 121 -20.90 -1.20 -10.90
CA THR A 121 -21.93 -1.07 -9.87
C THR A 121 -21.70 -2.03 -8.70
N LYS A 122 -21.33 -3.28 -8.96
CA LYS A 122 -21.02 -4.28 -7.92
C LYS A 122 -19.89 -3.84 -6.98
N ILE A 123 -19.01 -2.98 -7.45
CA ILE A 123 -17.89 -2.44 -6.68
C ILE A 123 -18.36 -1.34 -5.74
N SER A 124 -19.38 -0.57 -6.14
CA SER A 124 -19.86 0.60 -5.40
C SER A 124 -20.91 0.22 -4.33
N GLY A 125 -21.72 -0.82 -4.59
CA GLY A 125 -22.78 -1.29 -3.71
C GLY A 125 -22.25 -2.00 -2.46
N GLY A 126 -21.92 -1.26 -1.41
CA GLY A 126 -21.64 -1.80 -0.09
C GLY A 126 -22.89 -2.38 0.57
N ILE A 127 -23.18 -3.67 0.38
CA ILE A 127 -24.34 -4.36 0.97
C ILE A 127 -24.13 -4.68 2.47
N PHE A 128 -22.98 -4.39 3.06
CA PHE A 128 -22.69 -4.76 4.46
C PHE A 128 -22.24 -3.56 5.28
N GLY A 129 -22.96 -3.40 6.41
CA GLY A 129 -22.74 -2.33 7.37
C GLY A 129 -21.41 -2.40 8.12
N ASP A 130 -21.08 -1.29 8.65
CA ASP A 130 -20.23 -0.90 9.81
C ASP A 130 -18.93 -1.62 10.17
N HIS A 131 -18.34 -2.55 9.37
CA HIS A 131 -17.12 -3.24 9.75
C HIS A 131 -16.00 -3.10 8.70
N ALA A 132 -14.75 -3.20 9.16
CA ALA A 132 -13.52 -3.20 8.37
C ALA A 132 -13.53 -4.18 7.18
N SER A 133 -14.35 -5.22 7.25
CA SER A 133 -14.59 -6.19 6.20
C SER A 133 -15.18 -5.58 4.91
N ALA A 134 -15.95 -4.48 5.00
CA ALA A 134 -16.62 -3.91 3.83
C ALA A 134 -15.66 -3.34 2.78
N GLN A 135 -14.56 -2.70 3.20
CA GLN A 135 -13.55 -2.18 2.25
C GLN A 135 -12.72 -3.30 1.63
N ALA A 136 -12.37 -4.32 2.42
CA ALA A 136 -11.67 -5.50 1.92
C ALA A 136 -12.55 -6.31 0.95
N GLU A 137 -13.84 -6.45 1.24
CA GLU A 137 -14.81 -7.09 0.36
C GLU A 137 -15.04 -6.29 -0.94
N ASN A 138 -15.15 -4.97 -0.86
CA ASN A 138 -15.25 -4.13 -2.05
C ASN A 138 -13.99 -4.24 -2.91
N PHE A 139 -12.82 -4.30 -2.28
CA PHE A 139 -11.57 -4.49 -3.01
C PHE A 139 -11.45 -5.91 -3.58
N LYS A 140 -11.90 -6.93 -2.85
CA LYS A 140 -12.01 -8.31 -3.36
C LYS A 140 -12.93 -8.38 -4.58
N LYS A 141 -14.10 -7.75 -4.52
CA LYS A 141 -15.04 -7.65 -5.66
C LYS A 141 -14.42 -6.93 -6.84
N LEU A 142 -13.71 -5.81 -6.60
CA LEU A 142 -12.97 -5.08 -7.64
C LEU A 142 -12.00 -5.99 -8.39
N LEU A 143 -11.21 -6.77 -7.66
CA LEU A 143 -10.21 -7.66 -8.24
C LEU A 143 -10.85 -8.86 -8.97
N LEU A 144 -11.93 -9.42 -8.44
CA LEU A 144 -12.68 -10.49 -9.11
C LEU A 144 -13.25 -10.00 -10.45
N THR A 145 -13.90 -8.84 -10.45
CA THR A 145 -14.48 -8.26 -11.67
C THR A 145 -13.40 -7.89 -12.69
N MET A 146 -12.23 -7.45 -12.23
CA MET A 146 -11.06 -7.18 -13.08
C MET A 146 -10.58 -8.44 -13.80
N SER A 147 -10.68 -9.62 -13.19
CA SER A 147 -10.28 -10.88 -13.83
C SER A 147 -11.15 -11.26 -15.02
N ASP A 148 -12.39 -10.76 -15.06
CA ASP A 148 -13.35 -11.02 -16.13
C ASP A 148 -13.23 -10.00 -17.27
N ASP A 149 -13.10 -8.71 -16.93
CA ASP A 149 -12.89 -7.64 -17.93
C ASP A 149 -12.06 -6.48 -17.33
N ILE A 150 -10.83 -6.35 -17.77
CA ILE A 150 -9.90 -5.31 -17.30
C ILE A 150 -10.41 -3.88 -17.53
N ARG A 151 -11.34 -3.65 -18.47
CA ARG A 151 -11.90 -2.33 -18.73
C ARG A 151 -12.67 -1.78 -17.53
N VAL A 152 -13.21 -2.65 -16.69
CA VAL A 152 -13.89 -2.25 -15.46
C VAL A 152 -12.94 -1.49 -14.54
N ILE A 153 -11.74 -2.03 -14.29
CA ILE A 153 -10.76 -1.35 -13.44
C ILE A 153 -10.21 -0.08 -14.09
N LEU A 154 -10.02 -0.07 -15.41
CA LEU A 154 -9.56 1.12 -16.12
C LEU A 154 -10.55 2.27 -15.98
N ILE A 155 -11.86 2.01 -16.15
CA ILE A 155 -12.91 3.02 -15.95
C ILE A 155 -12.98 3.45 -14.49
N LYS A 156 -12.84 2.51 -13.53
CA LYS A 156 -12.84 2.85 -12.10
C LYS A 156 -11.65 3.71 -11.69
N ILE A 157 -10.49 3.53 -12.34
CA ILE A 157 -9.33 4.43 -12.15
C ILE A 157 -9.64 5.82 -12.73
N CYS A 158 -10.34 5.92 -13.88
CA CYS A 158 -10.78 7.21 -14.45
C CYS A 158 -11.74 7.93 -13.50
N ASP A 159 -12.74 7.21 -12.96
CA ASP A 159 -13.68 7.71 -11.96
C ASP A 159 -12.92 8.22 -10.73
N ARG A 160 -12.02 7.41 -10.16
CA ARG A 160 -11.18 7.81 -9.03
C ARG A 160 -10.35 9.05 -9.32
N LEU A 161 -9.74 9.14 -10.49
CA LEU A 161 -8.94 10.30 -10.89
C LEU A 161 -9.79 11.57 -10.95
N HIS A 162 -10.97 11.51 -11.57
CA HIS A 162 -11.87 12.66 -11.60
C HIS A 162 -12.35 13.06 -10.20
N ASN A 163 -12.67 12.07 -9.34
CA ASN A 163 -13.03 12.32 -7.95
C ASN A 163 -11.90 12.99 -7.17
N MET A 164 -10.64 12.60 -7.40
CA MET A 164 -9.47 13.25 -6.80
C MET A 164 -9.26 14.68 -7.29
N ARG A 165 -9.45 14.96 -8.59
CA ARG A 165 -9.37 16.31 -9.17
C ARG A 165 -10.41 17.28 -8.57
N THR A 166 -11.57 16.75 -8.17
CA THR A 166 -12.69 17.52 -7.59
C THR A 166 -12.83 17.38 -6.06
N LEU A 167 -11.85 16.77 -5.40
CA LEU A 167 -11.94 16.37 -3.99
C LEU A 167 -12.06 17.55 -3.01
N ALA A 168 -11.59 18.75 -3.38
CA ALA A 168 -11.63 19.95 -2.55
C ALA A 168 -13.06 20.34 -2.10
N SER A 169 -14.09 19.96 -2.86
CA SER A 169 -15.50 20.23 -2.50
C SER A 169 -16.06 19.30 -1.42
N GLN A 170 -15.35 18.24 -1.06
CA GLN A 170 -15.79 17.27 -0.07
C GLN A 170 -15.38 17.71 1.37
N PRO A 171 -16.12 17.27 2.41
CA PRO A 171 -15.71 17.46 3.80
C PRO A 171 -14.35 16.81 4.11
N ALA A 172 -13.58 17.39 5.03
CA ALA A 172 -12.22 16.96 5.36
C ALA A 172 -12.10 15.46 5.68
N ASN A 173 -13.02 14.89 6.46
CA ASN A 173 -13.05 13.47 6.78
C ASN A 173 -13.19 12.57 5.55
N LYS A 174 -13.97 13.00 4.55
CA LYS A 174 -14.09 12.30 3.27
C LYS A 174 -12.83 12.48 2.41
N GLN A 175 -12.23 13.69 2.46
CA GLN A 175 -10.98 13.95 1.73
C GLN A 175 -9.88 13.00 2.18
N TYR A 176 -9.65 12.83 3.48
CA TYR A 176 -8.64 11.91 4.02
C TYR A 176 -8.90 10.45 3.66
N LYS A 177 -10.16 10.01 3.76
CA LYS A 177 -10.54 8.65 3.38
C LYS A 177 -10.24 8.38 1.90
N ILE A 178 -10.71 9.27 1.01
CA ILE A 178 -10.58 9.10 -0.44
C ILE A 178 -9.11 9.21 -0.86
N ALA A 179 -8.34 10.14 -0.29
CA ALA A 179 -6.92 10.28 -0.53
C ALA A 179 -6.14 9.03 -0.09
N GLY A 180 -6.41 8.51 1.12
CA GLY A 180 -5.79 7.29 1.62
C GLY A 180 -6.10 6.07 0.77
N GLU A 181 -7.37 5.83 0.43
CA GLU A 181 -7.74 4.74 -0.50
C GLU A 181 -7.04 4.89 -1.85
N THR A 182 -6.94 6.11 -2.36
CA THR A 182 -6.31 6.39 -3.65
C THR A 182 -4.83 6.07 -3.60
N LEU A 183 -4.11 6.51 -2.57
CA LEU A 183 -2.68 6.31 -2.42
C LEU A 183 -2.32 4.83 -2.20
N TYR A 184 -3.15 4.11 -1.42
CA TYR A 184 -2.82 2.73 -1.01
C TYR A 184 -3.45 1.64 -1.87
N ILE A 185 -4.43 1.96 -2.73
CA ILE A 185 -5.11 0.99 -3.59
C ILE A 185 -5.00 1.38 -5.06
N TYR A 186 -5.49 2.56 -5.44
CA TYR A 186 -5.64 2.92 -6.86
C TYR A 186 -4.32 3.32 -7.53
N ALA A 187 -3.44 4.06 -6.84
CA ALA A 187 -2.14 4.42 -7.39
C ALA A 187 -1.24 3.19 -7.63
N PRO A 188 -1.15 2.20 -6.72
CA PRO A 188 -0.48 0.93 -6.98
C PRO A 188 -1.09 0.11 -8.11
N LEU A 189 -2.42 0.06 -8.23
CA LEU A 189 -3.09 -0.58 -9.36
C LEU A 189 -2.74 0.10 -10.68
N ALA A 190 -2.79 1.43 -10.72
CA ALA A 190 -2.38 2.22 -11.90
C ALA A 190 -0.92 1.95 -12.26
N ASN A 191 -0.03 1.85 -11.25
CA ASN A 191 1.37 1.49 -11.46
C ASN A 191 1.53 0.09 -12.06
N ARG A 192 0.80 -0.90 -11.55
CA ARG A 192 0.85 -2.29 -12.05
C ARG A 192 0.32 -2.40 -13.48
N LEU A 193 -0.67 -1.59 -13.82
CA LEU A 193 -1.22 -1.49 -15.17
C LEU A 193 -0.38 -0.60 -16.10
N GLY A 194 0.76 -0.07 -15.64
CA GLY A 194 1.67 0.75 -16.42
C GLY A 194 1.18 2.17 -16.67
N LEU A 195 0.07 2.62 -16.05
CA LEU A 195 -0.55 3.93 -16.21
C LEU A 195 0.24 5.00 -15.43
N ASN A 196 1.51 5.22 -15.79
CA ASN A 196 2.44 6.01 -14.97
C ASN A 196 2.03 7.48 -14.81
N LYS A 197 1.41 8.09 -15.82
CA LYS A 197 0.91 9.47 -15.76
C LYS A 197 -0.21 9.58 -14.70
N ILE A 198 -1.20 8.71 -14.82
CA ILE A 198 -2.35 8.66 -13.90
C ILE A 198 -1.91 8.31 -12.48
N LYS A 199 -1.03 7.30 -12.34
CA LYS A 199 -0.42 6.94 -11.06
C LYS A 199 0.24 8.13 -10.38
N THR A 200 1.07 8.88 -11.11
CA THR A 200 1.78 10.04 -10.58
C THR A 200 0.81 11.14 -10.15
N GLU A 201 -0.23 11.42 -10.95
CA GLU A 201 -1.24 12.41 -10.60
C GLU A 201 -2.08 11.99 -9.39
N LEU A 202 -2.47 10.70 -9.28
CA LEU A 202 -3.17 10.17 -8.11
C LEU A 202 -2.32 10.29 -6.83
N GLU A 203 -1.02 10.00 -6.91
CA GLU A 203 -0.09 10.16 -5.79
C GLU A 203 0.05 11.62 -5.37
N ASP A 204 0.26 12.54 -6.31
CA ASP A 204 0.44 13.96 -6.03
C ASP A 204 -0.85 14.60 -5.47
N LEU A 205 -2.01 14.25 -6.01
CA LEU A 205 -3.30 14.71 -5.48
C LEU A 205 -3.56 14.16 -4.07
N SER A 206 -3.24 12.87 -3.83
CA SER A 206 -3.37 12.30 -2.48
C SER A 206 -2.43 12.98 -1.50
N PHE A 207 -1.18 13.21 -1.87
CA PHE A 207 -0.18 13.91 -1.07
C PHE A 207 -0.62 15.33 -0.72
N ARG A 208 -1.22 16.06 -1.67
CA ARG A 208 -1.76 17.40 -1.44
C ARG A 208 -2.80 17.44 -0.31
N PHE A 209 -3.65 16.40 -0.21
CA PHE A 209 -4.70 16.33 0.81
C PHE A 209 -4.22 15.70 2.13
N GLU A 210 -3.25 14.80 2.08
CA GLU A 210 -2.70 14.14 3.27
C GLU A 210 -1.63 14.98 3.98
N HIS A 211 -0.80 15.71 3.22
CA HIS A 211 0.34 16.51 3.69
C HIS A 211 0.41 17.85 2.98
N PRO A 212 -0.56 18.75 3.23
CA PRO A 212 -0.69 20.01 2.48
C PRO A 212 0.50 20.95 2.67
N GLU A 213 1.09 21.03 3.86
CA GLU A 213 2.22 21.92 4.14
C GLU A 213 3.48 21.49 3.40
N GLU A 214 3.82 20.21 3.49
CA GLU A 214 4.98 19.64 2.80
C GLU A 214 4.80 19.72 1.28
N TYR A 215 3.59 19.50 0.79
CA TYR A 215 3.27 19.64 -0.64
C TYR A 215 3.54 21.04 -1.13
N ILE A 216 3.04 22.08 -0.42
CA ILE A 216 3.25 23.49 -0.75
C ILE A 216 4.73 23.86 -0.65
N SER A 217 5.41 23.41 0.40
CA SER A 217 6.86 23.66 0.59
C SER A 217 7.68 23.14 -0.60
N ILE A 218 7.41 21.90 -1.02
CA ILE A 218 8.11 21.31 -2.17
C ILE A 218 7.77 22.04 -3.48
N LEU A 219 6.50 22.41 -3.71
CA LEU A 219 6.11 23.19 -4.88
C LEU A 219 6.82 24.53 -4.96
N ASN A 220 6.91 25.26 -3.84
CA ASN A 220 7.58 26.55 -3.76
C ASN A 220 9.08 26.40 -4.10
N LYS A 221 9.75 25.38 -3.55
CA LYS A 221 11.16 25.08 -3.88
C LYS A 221 11.34 24.71 -5.35
N LEU A 222 10.44 23.90 -5.92
CA LEU A 222 10.43 23.58 -7.34
C LEU A 222 10.21 24.81 -8.21
N SER A 223 9.32 25.72 -7.84
CA SER A 223 9.10 26.97 -8.59
C SER A 223 10.34 27.88 -8.52
N PHE A 224 10.91 28.06 -7.34
CA PHE A 224 12.10 28.91 -7.14
C PHE A 224 13.31 28.45 -7.98
N THR A 225 13.51 27.14 -8.13
CA THR A 225 14.64 26.57 -8.89
C THR A 225 14.33 26.34 -10.37
N LYS A 226 13.19 26.77 -10.88
CA LYS A 226 12.74 26.48 -12.26
C LYS A 226 13.69 27.03 -13.31
N GLU A 227 14.03 28.30 -13.25
CA GLU A 227 14.91 28.94 -14.25
C GLU A 227 16.29 28.31 -14.28
N GLU A 228 16.83 27.95 -13.12
CA GLU A 228 18.11 27.27 -13.04
C GLU A 228 18.08 25.87 -13.68
N ARG A 229 16.99 25.13 -13.44
CA ARG A 229 16.78 23.80 -14.07
C ARG A 229 16.61 23.92 -15.58
N ASP A 230 15.89 24.93 -16.07
CA ASP A 230 15.68 25.14 -17.49
C ASP A 230 17.02 25.48 -18.19
N ARG A 231 17.87 26.32 -17.58
CA ARG A 231 19.22 26.61 -18.08
C ARG A 231 20.08 25.34 -18.06
N LEU A 232 20.09 24.57 -16.98
CA LEU A 232 20.83 23.32 -16.87
C LEU A 232 20.38 22.33 -17.95
N PHE A 233 19.07 22.21 -18.20
CA PHE A 233 18.50 21.37 -19.23
C PHE A 233 19.02 21.74 -20.63
N GLU A 234 18.97 23.02 -20.99
CA GLU A 234 19.45 23.49 -22.31
C GLU A 234 20.97 23.29 -22.47
N GLU A 235 21.77 23.66 -21.47
CA GLU A 235 23.21 23.44 -21.48
C GLU A 235 23.60 21.96 -21.59
N PHE A 236 22.87 21.09 -20.90
CA PHE A 236 23.12 19.65 -20.91
C PHE A 236 22.66 18.99 -22.21
N THR A 237 21.55 19.44 -22.81
CA THR A 237 20.98 18.79 -23.99
C THR A 237 21.54 19.29 -25.30
N ALA A 238 22.16 20.49 -25.36
CA ALA A 238 22.71 21.04 -26.61
C ALA A 238 23.77 20.12 -27.26
N PRO A 239 24.82 19.61 -26.57
CA PRO A 239 25.76 18.67 -27.16
C PRO A 239 25.14 17.32 -27.52
N ILE A 240 24.08 16.91 -26.80
CA ILE A 240 23.34 15.68 -27.10
C ILE A 240 22.61 15.82 -28.43
N ARG A 241 21.93 16.95 -28.67
CA ARG A 241 21.26 17.22 -29.94
C ARG A 241 22.24 17.15 -31.11
N GLU A 242 23.41 17.79 -31.00
CA GLU A 242 24.46 17.71 -32.03
C GLU A 242 24.91 16.26 -32.32
N ALA A 243 25.03 15.43 -31.28
CA ALA A 243 25.43 14.03 -31.47
C ALA A 243 24.31 13.21 -32.15
N LEU A 244 23.07 13.40 -31.75
CA LEU A 244 21.91 12.69 -32.33
C LEU A 244 21.64 13.13 -33.76
N ASP A 245 21.83 14.43 -34.10
CA ASP A 245 21.74 14.97 -35.46
C ASP A 245 22.77 14.31 -36.39
N LYS A 246 24.02 14.13 -35.89
CA LYS A 246 25.07 13.41 -36.64
C LYS A 246 24.74 11.94 -36.90
N MET A 247 23.97 11.31 -36.00
CA MET A 247 23.48 9.94 -36.19
C MET A 247 22.33 9.83 -37.20
N GLY A 248 21.74 10.97 -37.59
CA GLY A 248 20.61 11.04 -38.54
C GLY A 248 19.36 10.36 -37.98
N LEU A 249 19.16 10.41 -36.68
CA LEU A 249 17.97 9.92 -35.99
C LEU A 249 16.89 11.02 -35.92
N GLN A 250 15.63 10.61 -36.04
CA GLN A 250 14.51 11.45 -35.65
C GLN A 250 14.29 11.29 -34.14
N TYR A 251 14.29 12.38 -33.39
CA TYR A 251 14.17 12.33 -31.94
C TYR A 251 13.51 13.59 -31.39
N HIS A 252 13.04 13.50 -30.16
CA HIS A 252 12.70 14.65 -29.34
C HIS A 252 13.21 14.46 -27.92
N ILE A 253 13.64 15.57 -27.29
CA ILE A 253 14.19 15.55 -25.93
C ILE A 253 13.20 16.31 -25.03
N LYS A 254 12.81 15.70 -23.94
CA LYS A 254 11.88 16.26 -22.93
C LYS A 254 12.57 16.35 -21.58
N ALA A 255 12.39 17.48 -20.89
CA ALA A 255 12.68 17.55 -19.47
C ALA A 255 11.61 16.78 -18.67
N ARG A 256 12.03 16.02 -17.67
CA ARG A 256 11.13 15.41 -16.70
C ARG A 256 11.52 15.88 -15.31
N VAL A 257 10.63 16.61 -14.66
CA VAL A 257 10.78 16.98 -13.26
C VAL A 257 10.09 15.91 -12.40
N LYS A 258 10.77 15.49 -11.34
CA LYS A 258 10.23 14.51 -10.40
C LYS A 258 9.03 15.10 -9.68
N SER A 259 7.96 14.29 -9.48
CA SER A 259 6.73 14.72 -8.84
C SER A 259 6.92 15.05 -7.35
N PRO A 260 6.14 15.99 -6.79
CA PRO A 260 6.21 16.38 -5.39
C PRO A 260 6.15 15.19 -4.42
N TYR A 261 5.23 14.26 -4.65
CA TYR A 261 5.14 13.03 -3.83
C TYR A 261 6.41 12.18 -3.90
N SER A 262 6.95 11.98 -5.11
CA SER A 262 8.19 11.20 -5.28
C SER A 262 9.41 11.86 -4.63
N ILE A 263 9.46 13.20 -4.60
CA ILE A 263 10.49 13.98 -3.89
C ILE A 263 10.32 13.76 -2.39
N TRP A 264 9.11 13.95 -1.87
CA TRP A 264 8.81 13.75 -0.44
C TRP A 264 9.14 12.34 0.04
N CYS A 265 8.71 11.31 -0.68
CA CYS A 265 9.06 9.92 -0.36
C CYS A 265 10.58 9.71 -0.31
N LYS A 266 11.33 10.36 -1.20
CA LYS A 266 12.79 10.23 -1.21
C LYS A 266 13.43 10.95 -0.01
N MET A 267 12.90 12.12 0.36
CA MET A 267 13.32 12.84 1.58
C MET A 267 13.08 11.98 2.82
N GLN A 268 11.91 11.35 2.92
CA GLN A 268 11.55 10.50 4.05
C GLN A 268 12.38 9.21 4.11
N ASN A 269 12.47 8.47 2.99
CA ASN A 269 13.11 7.15 2.97
C ASN A 269 14.64 7.21 3.04
N LYS A 270 15.24 8.34 2.64
CA LYS A 270 16.72 8.53 2.66
C LYS A 270 17.17 9.53 3.72
N HIS A 271 16.24 10.12 4.46
CA HIS A 271 16.52 11.16 5.46
C HIS A 271 17.38 12.32 4.93
N VAL A 272 17.10 12.74 3.68
CA VAL A 272 17.80 13.82 2.98
C VAL A 272 16.93 15.06 2.82
N THR A 273 17.55 16.24 2.74
CA THR A 273 16.86 17.49 2.44
C THR A 273 16.51 17.59 0.95
N PHE A 274 15.66 18.55 0.57
CA PHE A 274 15.30 18.78 -0.83
C PHE A 274 16.55 19.10 -1.68
N GLU A 275 17.49 19.86 -1.13
CA GLU A 275 18.72 20.33 -1.78
C GLU A 275 19.71 19.18 -2.06
N GLU A 276 19.63 18.11 -1.29
CA GLU A 276 20.48 16.91 -1.43
C GLU A 276 19.93 15.92 -2.49
N ILE A 277 18.74 16.19 -3.03
CA ILE A 277 18.17 15.36 -4.08
C ILE A 277 18.71 15.79 -5.46
N TYR A 278 19.67 15.06 -5.96
CA TYR A 278 20.34 15.37 -7.25
C TYR A 278 19.58 14.90 -8.49
N ASP A 279 18.54 14.07 -8.40
CA ASP A 279 17.75 13.52 -9.52
C ASP A 279 16.35 14.15 -9.63
N ILE A 280 16.24 15.44 -9.27
CA ILE A 280 15.00 16.21 -9.46
C ILE A 280 14.71 16.41 -10.95
N LEU A 281 15.76 16.65 -11.75
CA LEU A 281 15.68 16.77 -13.21
C LEU A 281 16.18 15.48 -13.86
N ALA A 282 15.36 14.94 -14.75
CA ALA A 282 15.75 13.89 -15.67
C ALA A 282 15.58 14.36 -17.13
N VAL A 283 16.43 13.86 -18.02
CA VAL A 283 16.35 14.11 -19.46
C VAL A 283 15.82 12.85 -20.15
N ARG A 284 14.75 12.99 -20.91
CA ARG A 284 14.15 11.91 -21.67
C ARG A 284 14.44 12.10 -23.14
N ILE A 285 15.11 11.15 -23.77
CA ILE A 285 15.36 11.07 -25.18
C ILE A 285 14.43 10.05 -25.79
N VAL A 286 13.51 10.51 -26.63
CA VAL A 286 12.59 9.63 -27.37
C VAL A 286 12.98 9.70 -28.83
N PHE A 287 13.24 8.54 -29.45
CA PHE A 287 13.67 8.46 -30.83
C PHE A 287 12.76 7.53 -31.65
N THR A 288 12.71 7.77 -32.95
CA THR A 288 12.01 6.93 -33.91
C THR A 288 13.02 6.01 -34.59
N PRO A 289 12.97 4.67 -34.34
CA PRO A 289 13.89 3.73 -34.97
C PRO A 289 13.60 3.61 -36.48
N LYS A 290 14.64 3.51 -37.29
CA LYS A 290 14.46 3.32 -38.77
C LYS A 290 13.80 1.97 -39.07
N LEU A 291 14.18 0.93 -38.34
CA LEU A 291 13.57 -0.40 -38.41
C LEU A 291 13.29 -0.88 -36.98
N ARG A 292 12.12 -1.48 -36.75
CA ARG A 292 11.71 -1.97 -35.44
C ARG A 292 12.71 -2.97 -34.81
N LYS A 293 13.38 -3.78 -35.62
CA LYS A 293 14.39 -4.72 -35.17
C LYS A 293 15.66 -4.06 -34.59
N ASP A 294 15.93 -2.81 -34.96
CA ASP A 294 17.12 -2.08 -34.55
C ASP A 294 16.87 -1.23 -33.29
N GLU A 295 15.63 -1.21 -32.78
CA GLU A 295 15.17 -0.39 -31.65
C GLU A 295 16.07 -0.52 -30.41
N ILE A 296 16.46 -1.75 -30.06
CA ILE A 296 17.35 -2.04 -28.94
C ILE A 296 18.77 -1.52 -29.22
N ASN A 297 19.29 -1.82 -30.40
CA ASN A 297 20.61 -1.36 -30.81
C ASN A 297 20.73 0.17 -30.81
N ASP A 298 19.70 0.85 -31.31
CA ASP A 298 19.65 2.32 -31.36
C ASP A 298 19.69 2.90 -29.92
N CYS A 299 19.00 2.29 -28.92
CA CYS A 299 19.11 2.71 -27.54
C CYS A 299 20.56 2.70 -27.03
N PHE A 300 21.30 1.60 -27.30
CA PHE A 300 22.68 1.46 -26.88
C PHE A 300 23.63 2.34 -27.68
N GLN A 301 23.41 2.56 -28.99
CA GLN A 301 24.19 3.49 -29.80
C GLN A 301 24.06 4.92 -29.29
N ILE A 302 22.84 5.36 -28.92
CA ILE A 302 22.61 6.66 -28.28
C ILE A 302 23.40 6.74 -26.98
N TYR A 303 23.31 5.69 -26.13
CA TYR A 303 24.05 5.65 -24.87
C TYR A 303 25.57 5.77 -25.07
N VAL A 304 26.15 5.07 -26.07
CA VAL A 304 27.56 5.17 -26.43
C VAL A 304 27.93 6.59 -26.85
N ALA A 305 27.10 7.23 -27.71
CA ALA A 305 27.30 8.61 -28.14
C ALA A 305 27.28 9.60 -26.94
N LEU A 306 26.38 9.40 -25.99
CA LEU A 306 26.31 10.19 -24.76
C LEU A 306 27.56 10.02 -23.87
N ASN A 307 28.10 8.81 -23.78
CA ASN A 307 29.33 8.54 -23.00
C ASN A 307 30.58 9.20 -23.60
N GLN A 308 30.58 9.57 -24.89
CA GLN A 308 31.62 10.37 -25.50
C GLN A 308 31.57 11.84 -25.06
N ILE A 309 30.38 12.32 -24.65
CA ILE A 309 30.14 13.71 -24.23
C ILE A 309 30.24 13.86 -22.72
N TYR A 310 29.62 12.94 -21.97
CA TYR A 310 29.47 12.97 -20.53
C TYR A 310 29.95 11.65 -19.91
N LYS A 311 30.50 11.69 -18.69
CA LYS A 311 30.87 10.48 -17.95
C LYS A 311 29.64 9.91 -17.26
N SER A 312 29.34 8.64 -17.50
CA SER A 312 28.27 7.92 -16.80
C SER A 312 28.74 7.38 -15.45
N HIS A 313 27.82 7.29 -14.50
CA HIS A 313 28.04 6.62 -13.23
C HIS A 313 27.99 5.09 -13.45
N PRO A 314 29.06 4.31 -13.13
CA PRO A 314 29.15 2.88 -13.47
C PRO A 314 27.98 2.04 -12.91
N ASP A 315 27.64 2.26 -11.63
CA ASP A 315 26.65 1.44 -10.91
C ASP A 315 25.20 1.88 -11.13
N ARG A 316 24.98 2.86 -12.03
CA ARG A 316 23.65 3.43 -12.26
C ARG A 316 23.16 3.32 -13.70
N LEU A 317 23.74 2.40 -14.46
CA LEU A 317 23.16 1.96 -15.73
C LEU A 317 22.08 0.92 -15.44
N ARG A 318 20.84 1.14 -15.91
CA ARG A 318 19.72 0.22 -15.75
C ARG A 318 19.13 -0.10 -17.11
N ASP A 319 19.28 -1.35 -17.48
CA ASP A 319 18.79 -1.90 -18.75
C ASP A 319 17.39 -2.48 -18.59
N TRP A 320 16.39 -1.62 -18.73
CA TRP A 320 15.00 -2.01 -18.82
C TRP A 320 14.56 -2.25 -20.29
N VAL A 321 15.48 -2.20 -21.24
CA VAL A 321 15.18 -2.49 -22.65
C VAL A 321 15.21 -3.98 -22.88
N ASN A 322 16.28 -4.66 -22.45
CA ASN A 322 16.40 -6.12 -22.53
C ASN A 322 15.62 -6.85 -21.43
N HIS A 323 15.43 -6.20 -20.28
CA HIS A 323 14.72 -6.73 -19.11
C HIS A 323 13.57 -5.81 -18.71
N PRO A 324 12.44 -5.81 -19.45
CA PRO A 324 11.29 -4.97 -19.15
C PRO A 324 10.78 -5.19 -17.73
N LYS A 325 10.25 -4.13 -17.11
CA LYS A 325 9.57 -4.27 -15.82
C LYS A 325 8.26 -5.03 -15.99
N ALA A 326 7.76 -5.61 -14.90
CA ALA A 326 6.50 -6.36 -14.88
C ALA A 326 5.26 -5.59 -15.38
N ASN A 327 5.32 -4.27 -15.42
CA ASN A 327 4.29 -3.41 -15.98
C ASN A 327 4.55 -3.02 -17.45
N GLY A 328 5.44 -3.72 -18.16
CA GLY A 328 5.78 -3.47 -19.55
C GLY A 328 6.69 -2.26 -19.79
N TYR A 329 7.17 -1.58 -18.76
CA TYR A 329 8.04 -0.41 -18.91
C TYR A 329 9.39 -0.79 -19.50
N GLN A 330 9.78 -0.12 -20.60
CA GLN A 330 11.05 -0.27 -21.29
C GLN A 330 11.75 1.09 -21.42
N ALA A 331 13.00 1.17 -21.04
CA ALA A 331 13.92 2.29 -21.26
C ALA A 331 15.34 1.92 -20.84
N LEU A 332 16.35 2.54 -21.45
CA LEU A 332 17.70 2.49 -20.94
C LEU A 332 17.95 3.73 -20.06
N HIS A 333 18.22 3.53 -18.78
CA HIS A 333 18.50 4.60 -17.84
C HIS A 333 20.01 4.70 -17.58
N ALA A 334 20.56 5.88 -17.74
CA ALA A 334 21.95 6.20 -17.39
C ALA A 334 21.98 7.46 -16.52
N THR A 335 22.87 7.51 -15.55
CA THR A 335 23.13 8.71 -14.74
C THR A 335 24.44 9.32 -15.23
N MET A 336 24.40 10.57 -15.71
CA MET A 336 25.53 11.23 -16.34
C MET A 336 25.92 12.49 -15.60
N MET A 337 27.23 12.79 -15.56
CA MET A 337 27.78 13.98 -14.91
C MET A 337 27.68 15.17 -15.87
N SER A 338 26.93 16.20 -15.49
CA SER A 338 26.91 17.47 -16.23
C SER A 338 28.23 18.24 -16.09
N ARG A 339 28.46 19.22 -16.98
CA ARG A 339 29.66 20.10 -16.88
C ARG A 339 29.70 20.94 -15.60
N ARG A 340 28.56 21.08 -14.90
CA ARG A 340 28.47 21.77 -13.61
C ARG A 340 28.68 20.85 -12.42
N GLY A 341 29.08 19.58 -12.61
CA GLY A 341 29.29 18.61 -11.54
C GLY A 341 28.01 18.03 -10.93
N GLN A 342 26.88 18.18 -11.60
CA GLN A 342 25.59 17.61 -11.14
C GLN A 342 25.28 16.34 -11.90
N TRP A 343 24.77 15.33 -11.18
CA TRP A 343 24.28 14.09 -11.78
C TRP A 343 22.88 14.30 -12.39
N ILE A 344 22.72 13.91 -13.66
CA ILE A 344 21.45 13.97 -14.39
C ILE A 344 21.10 12.57 -14.86
N GLU A 345 19.87 12.13 -14.58
CA GLU A 345 19.34 10.88 -15.11
C GLU A 345 18.91 11.10 -16.58
N VAL A 346 19.40 10.25 -17.46
CA VAL A 346 19.02 10.22 -18.87
C VAL A 346 18.25 8.93 -19.14
N GLN A 347 17.04 9.06 -19.68
CA GLN A 347 16.14 7.97 -20.07
C GLN A 347 16.08 7.90 -21.59
N ILE A 348 16.58 6.82 -22.19
CA ILE A 348 16.60 6.60 -23.64
C ILE A 348 15.54 5.55 -23.98
N ARG A 349 14.64 5.87 -24.89
CA ARG A 349 13.57 4.96 -25.33
C ARG A 349 13.02 5.35 -26.72
N SER A 350 12.47 4.37 -27.42
CA SER A 350 11.78 4.62 -28.69
C SER A 350 10.39 5.23 -28.48
N ASP A 351 9.77 5.71 -29.57
CA ASP A 351 8.37 6.19 -29.56
C ASP A 351 7.40 5.14 -29.01
N ARG A 352 7.56 3.87 -29.41
CA ARG A 352 6.75 2.76 -28.89
C ARG A 352 6.94 2.57 -27.40
N MET A 353 8.19 2.54 -26.93
CA MET A 353 8.52 2.41 -25.51
C MET A 353 7.99 3.61 -24.71
N ASP A 354 8.00 4.82 -25.29
CA ASP A 354 7.43 6.04 -24.69
C ASP A 354 5.90 5.91 -24.55
N GLU A 355 5.23 5.41 -25.58
CA GLU A 355 3.78 5.20 -25.55
C GLU A 355 3.38 4.15 -24.51
N ILE A 356 4.08 3.02 -24.45
CA ILE A 356 3.86 1.98 -23.42
C ILE A 356 4.11 2.54 -22.02
N ALA A 357 5.17 3.34 -21.84
CA ALA A 357 5.51 3.94 -20.55
C ALA A 357 4.48 4.98 -20.08
N GLU A 358 3.79 5.66 -20.99
CA GLU A 358 2.77 6.68 -20.66
C GLU A 358 1.36 6.10 -20.51
N GLN A 359 0.96 5.17 -21.38
CA GLN A 359 -0.39 4.60 -21.46
C GLN A 359 -0.50 3.18 -20.89
N GLY A 360 0.61 2.54 -20.54
CA GLY A 360 0.66 1.20 -19.98
C GLY A 360 0.06 0.14 -20.90
N PHE A 361 -0.58 -0.87 -20.32
CA PHE A 361 -1.24 -1.94 -21.08
C PHE A 361 -2.37 -1.44 -22.00
N ALA A 362 -2.92 -0.22 -21.77
CA ALA A 362 -3.90 0.36 -22.65
C ALA A 362 -3.32 0.67 -24.04
N ALA A 363 -2.02 0.98 -24.16
CA ALA A 363 -1.34 1.17 -25.45
C ALA A 363 -1.35 -0.10 -26.31
N HIS A 364 -1.25 -1.29 -25.71
CA HIS A 364 -1.24 -2.56 -26.44
C HIS A 364 -2.55 -2.83 -27.17
N TRP A 365 -3.67 -2.31 -26.69
CA TRP A 365 -4.97 -2.51 -27.36
C TRP A 365 -5.12 -1.73 -28.67
N LYS A 366 -4.26 -0.71 -28.87
CA LYS A 366 -4.20 0.01 -30.15
C LYS A 366 -3.55 -0.83 -31.26
N TYR A 367 -2.63 -1.72 -30.89
CA TYR A 367 -1.85 -2.54 -31.83
C TYR A 367 -2.42 -3.95 -32.07
N LYS A 368 -3.52 -4.31 -31.38
CA LYS A 368 -4.16 -5.63 -31.54
C LYS A 368 -5.06 -5.70 -32.78
N GLU A 369 -4.46 -5.90 -33.94
CA GLU A 369 -5.04 -6.68 -35.01
C GLU A 369 -4.02 -7.80 -35.38
N GLY A 370 -4.06 -8.92 -34.62
CA GLY A 370 -3.54 -10.17 -35.13
C GLY A 370 -2.58 -11.03 -34.31
N ASP A 371 -1.74 -10.51 -33.39
CA ASP A 371 -0.78 -11.37 -32.68
C ASP A 371 -0.80 -11.22 -31.15
N ARG A 372 -0.84 -12.35 -30.43
CA ARG A 372 -0.63 -12.43 -28.97
C ARG A 372 0.85 -12.18 -28.68
N THR A 373 1.17 -11.06 -28.03
CA THR A 373 2.54 -10.74 -27.64
C THR A 373 2.91 -11.36 -26.28
N GLU A 374 4.22 -11.52 -26.00
CA GLU A 374 4.73 -12.01 -24.71
C GLU A 374 4.22 -11.20 -23.52
N GLU A 375 3.90 -9.91 -23.72
CA GLU A 375 3.41 -8.99 -22.70
C GLU A 375 1.95 -9.28 -22.26
N ASP A 376 1.11 -9.83 -23.14
CA ASP A 376 -0.22 -10.39 -22.78
C ASP A 376 -0.08 -11.54 -21.78
N THR A 377 1.05 -12.25 -21.84
CA THR A 377 1.34 -13.36 -20.93
C THR A 377 1.64 -12.87 -19.52
N GLU A 378 2.33 -11.75 -19.33
CA GLU A 378 2.66 -11.20 -17.99
C GLU A 378 1.42 -10.64 -17.27
N LEU A 379 0.57 -9.89 -17.97
CA LEU A 379 -0.70 -9.43 -17.42
C LEU A 379 -1.61 -10.61 -17.03
N ASN A 380 -1.71 -11.62 -17.91
CA ASN A 380 -2.51 -12.81 -17.66
C ASN A 380 -1.94 -13.66 -16.50
N LYS A 381 -0.63 -13.76 -16.38
CA LYS A 381 0.02 -14.41 -15.22
C LYS A 381 -0.31 -13.68 -13.92
N TRP A 382 -0.23 -12.33 -13.93
CA TRP A 382 -0.57 -11.53 -12.77
C TRP A 382 -2.05 -11.65 -12.40
N LEU A 383 -2.97 -11.57 -13.38
CA LEU A 383 -4.39 -11.82 -13.15
C LEU A 383 -4.66 -13.22 -12.60
N GLY A 384 -3.93 -14.23 -13.09
CA GLY A 384 -3.96 -15.58 -12.54
C GLY A 384 -3.52 -15.64 -11.08
N THR A 385 -2.44 -14.94 -10.72
CA THR A 385 -1.97 -14.86 -9.33
C THR A 385 -2.99 -14.15 -8.42
N ILE A 386 -3.62 -13.07 -8.91
CA ILE A 386 -4.70 -12.41 -8.18
C ILE A 386 -5.87 -13.36 -7.97
N LYS A 387 -6.26 -14.12 -8.99
CA LYS A 387 -7.34 -15.10 -8.89
C LYS A 387 -7.01 -16.21 -7.88
N GLU A 388 -5.79 -16.74 -7.87
CA GLU A 388 -5.33 -17.71 -6.86
C GLU A 388 -5.42 -17.14 -5.42
N ILE A 389 -5.11 -15.84 -5.23
CA ILE A 389 -5.24 -15.17 -3.92
C ILE A 389 -6.71 -15.01 -3.53
N LEU A 390 -7.59 -14.76 -4.51
CA LEU A 390 -9.02 -14.55 -4.30
C LEU A 390 -9.78 -15.85 -4.01
N ASP A 391 -9.34 -16.95 -4.58
CA ASP A 391 -9.94 -18.28 -4.41
C ASP A 391 -9.58 -18.93 -3.06
N ASP A 392 -8.57 -18.40 -2.36
CA ASP A 392 -8.17 -18.92 -1.04
C ASP A 392 -9.08 -18.30 0.06
N PRO A 393 -9.83 -19.11 0.84
CA PRO A 393 -10.69 -18.61 1.90
C PRO A 393 -9.84 -18.08 3.06
N GLN A 394 -9.60 -16.77 3.08
CA GLN A 394 -8.84 -16.12 4.15
C GLN A 394 -9.73 -15.75 5.33
N PRO A 395 -9.29 -15.99 6.59
CA PRO A 395 -10.09 -15.71 7.76
C PRO A 395 -10.14 -14.21 8.12
N ASP A 396 -9.20 -13.39 7.65
CA ASP A 396 -9.13 -11.96 7.99
C ASP A 396 -9.02 -11.07 6.75
N ALA A 397 -9.89 -10.04 6.72
CA ALA A 397 -9.92 -9.03 5.68
C ALA A 397 -8.62 -8.18 5.61
N MET A 398 -7.92 -8.02 6.74
CA MET A 398 -6.67 -7.26 6.82
C MET A 398 -5.51 -8.05 6.20
N ASP A 399 -5.40 -9.35 6.48
CA ASP A 399 -4.38 -10.23 5.90
C ASP A 399 -4.51 -10.32 4.37
N PHE A 400 -5.75 -10.30 3.87
CA PHE A 400 -6.06 -10.26 2.44
C PHE A 400 -5.54 -8.98 1.79
N LEU A 401 -5.85 -7.81 2.38
CA LEU A 401 -5.38 -6.51 1.87
C LEU A 401 -3.85 -6.41 1.90
N ASP A 402 -3.21 -6.89 2.96
CA ASP A 402 -1.74 -6.89 3.07
C ASP A 402 -1.09 -7.84 2.05
N SER A 403 -1.67 -9.00 1.80
CA SER A 403 -1.20 -9.95 0.78
C SER A 403 -1.26 -9.37 -0.63
N ILE A 404 -2.34 -8.66 -0.95
CA ILE A 404 -2.47 -7.99 -2.26
C ILE A 404 -1.55 -6.78 -2.37
N LYS A 405 -1.44 -5.97 -1.31
CA LYS A 405 -0.49 -4.84 -1.29
C LYS A 405 0.93 -5.31 -1.57
N LEU A 406 1.40 -6.38 -0.92
CA LEU A 406 2.71 -6.95 -1.20
C LEU A 406 2.89 -7.31 -2.68
N ASN A 407 1.86 -7.83 -3.35
CA ASN A 407 1.92 -8.13 -4.79
C ASN A 407 1.86 -6.89 -5.70
N LEU A 408 1.21 -5.81 -5.26
CA LEU A 408 1.09 -4.57 -6.03
C LEU A 408 2.33 -3.67 -5.93
N PHE A 409 2.99 -3.63 -4.76
CA PHE A 409 4.10 -2.71 -4.46
C PHE A 409 5.49 -3.29 -4.69
N ALA A 410 5.63 -4.61 -4.84
CA ALA A 410 6.95 -5.22 -4.91
C ALA A 410 7.71 -4.79 -6.17
N SER A 411 8.85 -4.12 -5.97
CA SER A 411 9.91 -4.10 -6.99
C SER A 411 10.42 -5.53 -7.18
N GLU A 412 10.74 -5.90 -8.41
CA GLU A 412 11.17 -7.27 -8.73
C GLU A 412 12.68 -7.43 -8.65
N ILE A 413 13.11 -8.59 -8.18
CA ILE A 413 14.50 -9.04 -8.24
C ILE A 413 14.58 -10.31 -9.09
N PHE A 414 15.73 -10.53 -9.72
CA PHE A 414 16.00 -11.70 -10.54
C PHE A 414 16.95 -12.62 -9.78
N VAL A 415 16.45 -13.81 -9.43
CA VAL A 415 17.19 -14.81 -8.65
C VAL A 415 17.40 -16.06 -9.54
N PHE A 416 18.59 -16.62 -9.45
CA PHE A 416 19.00 -17.75 -10.30
C PHE A 416 18.89 -19.07 -9.53
N THR A 417 18.39 -20.11 -10.20
CA THR A 417 18.54 -21.48 -9.72
C THR A 417 19.96 -21.98 -10.02
N PRO A 418 20.44 -23.08 -9.39
CA PRO A 418 21.74 -23.66 -9.70
C PRO A 418 21.88 -24.12 -11.17
N LYS A 419 20.75 -24.35 -11.85
CA LYS A 419 20.70 -24.69 -13.28
C LYS A 419 20.75 -23.49 -14.22
N GLY A 420 20.84 -22.26 -13.64
CA GLY A 420 20.86 -21.02 -14.43
C GLY A 420 19.47 -20.51 -14.84
N GLU A 421 18.38 -21.12 -14.39
CA GLU A 421 17.04 -20.58 -14.63
C GLU A 421 16.83 -19.29 -13.83
N VAL A 422 16.32 -18.27 -14.48
CA VAL A 422 15.95 -17.00 -13.83
C VAL A 422 14.54 -17.08 -13.24
N LYS A 423 14.39 -16.72 -11.99
CA LYS A 423 13.08 -16.58 -11.32
C LYS A 423 12.90 -15.13 -10.90
N THR A 424 11.82 -14.52 -11.37
CA THR A 424 11.42 -13.17 -10.94
C THR A 424 10.72 -13.27 -9.59
N MET A 425 11.22 -12.51 -8.60
CA MET A 425 10.72 -12.50 -7.23
C MET A 425 10.46 -11.07 -6.77
N PRO A 426 9.53 -10.84 -5.83
CA PRO A 426 9.38 -9.53 -5.20
C PRO A 426 10.64 -9.13 -4.41
N ALA A 427 11.03 -7.86 -4.46
CA ALA A 427 12.13 -7.37 -3.63
C ALA A 427 11.80 -7.53 -2.14
N GLY A 428 12.79 -7.95 -1.37
CA GLY A 428 12.64 -8.27 0.05
C GLY A 428 12.14 -9.68 0.34
N CYS A 429 11.92 -10.51 -0.71
CA CYS A 429 11.59 -11.92 -0.53
C CYS A 429 12.74 -12.68 0.14
N THR A 430 12.37 -13.73 0.87
CA THR A 430 13.30 -14.57 1.61
C THR A 430 13.63 -15.86 0.84
N VAL A 431 14.61 -16.58 1.33
CA VAL A 431 14.95 -17.94 0.86
C VAL A 431 13.73 -18.87 0.90
N LEU A 432 12.91 -18.75 1.94
CA LEU A 432 11.70 -19.58 2.07
C LEU A 432 10.64 -19.21 1.02
N ASP A 433 10.47 -17.91 0.71
CA ASP A 433 9.61 -17.45 -0.39
C ASP A 433 10.04 -18.08 -1.72
N PHE A 434 11.35 -18.09 -1.98
CA PHE A 434 11.92 -18.68 -3.19
C PHE A 434 11.67 -20.20 -3.24
N ALA A 435 11.83 -20.92 -2.13
CA ALA A 435 11.57 -22.34 -2.06
C ALA A 435 10.11 -22.69 -2.40
N PHE A 436 9.14 -21.94 -1.85
CA PHE A 436 7.72 -22.07 -2.18
C PHE A 436 7.39 -21.63 -3.62
N GLN A 437 8.16 -20.71 -4.16
CA GLN A 437 7.99 -20.28 -5.57
C GLN A 437 8.34 -21.41 -6.54
N ILE A 438 9.39 -22.18 -6.24
CA ILE A 438 9.80 -23.32 -7.06
C ILE A 438 8.77 -24.46 -6.94
N HIS A 439 8.55 -24.97 -5.72
CA HIS A 439 7.61 -26.06 -5.47
C HIS A 439 7.18 -26.11 -4.00
N THR A 440 5.89 -26.39 -3.74
CA THR A 440 5.34 -26.48 -2.38
C THR A 440 6.10 -27.48 -1.50
N PHE A 441 6.52 -28.63 -2.07
CA PHE A 441 7.30 -29.62 -1.33
C PHE A 441 8.67 -29.08 -0.88
N LEU A 442 9.38 -28.34 -1.76
CA LEU A 442 10.66 -27.72 -1.39
C LEU A 442 10.47 -26.69 -0.28
N GLY A 443 9.42 -25.87 -0.37
CA GLY A 443 9.10 -24.88 0.67
C GLY A 443 8.77 -25.52 2.01
N SER A 444 7.92 -26.56 2.04
CA SER A 444 7.50 -27.21 3.28
C SER A 444 8.62 -28.01 3.99
N HIS A 445 9.62 -28.47 3.25
CA HIS A 445 10.75 -29.25 3.78
C HIS A 445 12.06 -28.45 3.83
N CYS A 446 12.01 -27.15 3.59
CA CYS A 446 13.19 -26.28 3.54
C CYS A 446 13.82 -26.12 4.93
N ILE A 447 15.14 -26.36 5.02
CA ILE A 447 15.92 -26.16 6.26
C ILE A 447 16.87 -24.96 6.13
N GLY A 448 17.13 -24.45 4.91
CA GLY A 448 17.99 -23.34 4.59
C GLY A 448 18.34 -23.33 3.12
N ALA A 449 19.25 -22.48 2.72
CA ALA A 449 19.77 -22.46 1.36
C ALA A 449 21.25 -22.09 1.31
N LYS A 450 21.89 -22.36 0.16
CA LYS A 450 23.17 -21.73 -0.19
C LYS A 450 22.89 -20.60 -1.18
N VAL A 451 23.19 -19.38 -0.76
CA VAL A 451 23.13 -18.20 -1.62
C VAL A 451 24.56 -17.84 -2.00
N ASN A 452 24.85 -17.83 -3.31
CA ASN A 452 26.20 -17.62 -3.84
C ASN A 452 27.25 -18.50 -3.13
N HIS A 453 26.91 -19.79 -2.97
CA HIS A 453 27.71 -20.83 -2.29
C HIS A 453 27.87 -20.66 -0.76
N ARG A 454 27.22 -19.67 -0.12
CA ARG A 454 27.22 -19.49 1.34
C ARG A 454 25.93 -20.00 1.95
N LEU A 455 26.04 -20.73 3.06
CA LEU A 455 24.88 -21.21 3.80
C LEU A 455 24.18 -20.04 4.51
N VAL A 456 22.88 -19.92 4.31
CA VAL A 456 22.04 -18.86 4.90
C VAL A 456 20.74 -19.43 5.48
N PRO A 457 20.13 -18.77 6.49
CA PRO A 457 18.88 -19.20 7.09
C PRO A 457 17.68 -18.94 6.16
N LEU A 458 16.51 -19.51 6.52
CA LEU A 458 15.25 -19.36 5.79
C LEU A 458 14.80 -17.91 5.63
N SER A 459 15.07 -17.06 6.64
CA SER A 459 14.68 -15.65 6.69
C SER A 459 15.61 -14.72 5.92
N HIS A 460 16.71 -15.24 5.34
CA HIS A 460 17.65 -14.42 4.56
C HIS A 460 16.96 -13.77 3.36
N LYS A 461 17.10 -12.43 3.22
CA LYS A 461 16.53 -11.65 2.13
C LYS A 461 17.40 -11.74 0.89
N LEU A 462 16.79 -12.11 -0.23
CA LEU A 462 17.45 -12.26 -1.52
C LEU A 462 17.64 -10.93 -2.23
N GLN A 463 18.70 -10.85 -3.03
CA GLN A 463 19.03 -9.71 -3.89
C GLN A 463 19.05 -10.13 -5.36
N SER A 464 18.95 -9.13 -6.25
CA SER A 464 19.04 -9.41 -7.69
C SER A 464 20.45 -9.89 -8.04
N GLY A 465 20.52 -11.00 -8.77
CA GLY A 465 21.79 -11.65 -9.13
C GLY A 465 22.14 -12.85 -8.25
N ASP A 466 21.43 -13.08 -7.14
CA ASP A 466 21.74 -14.22 -6.27
C ASP A 466 21.43 -15.55 -6.92
N GLN A 467 22.37 -16.49 -6.77
CA GLN A 467 22.16 -17.90 -7.12
C GLN A 467 21.77 -18.67 -5.86
N VAL A 468 20.60 -19.33 -5.85
CA VAL A 468 20.01 -19.95 -4.66
C VAL A 468 19.83 -21.45 -4.85
N GLU A 469 20.52 -22.24 -4.01
CA GLU A 469 20.36 -23.69 -3.88
C GLU A 469 19.60 -24.01 -2.60
N VAL A 470 18.35 -24.50 -2.72
CA VAL A 470 17.48 -24.82 -1.57
C VAL A 470 17.89 -26.16 -0.95
N LEU A 471 18.06 -26.17 0.36
CA LEU A 471 18.36 -27.37 1.14
C LEU A 471 17.10 -27.86 1.87
N THR A 472 16.81 -29.16 1.74
CA THR A 472 15.61 -29.78 2.30
C THR A 472 15.93 -30.95 3.22
N SER A 473 15.04 -31.21 4.19
CA SER A 473 15.08 -32.43 5.02
C SER A 473 13.67 -33.01 5.17
N ASN A 474 13.55 -34.32 5.08
CA ASN A 474 12.28 -35.01 5.28
C ASN A 474 11.74 -34.91 6.73
N SER A 475 12.60 -34.57 7.69
CA SER A 475 12.21 -34.37 9.10
C SER A 475 11.70 -32.94 9.38
N GLN A 476 11.81 -32.03 8.40
CA GLN A 476 11.34 -30.66 8.57
C GLN A 476 9.83 -30.57 8.41
N HIS A 477 9.19 -29.84 9.30
CA HIS A 477 7.77 -29.51 9.28
C HIS A 477 7.56 -28.01 9.23
N VAL A 478 6.45 -27.58 8.65
CA VAL A 478 6.07 -26.17 8.56
C VAL A 478 5.80 -25.63 9.98
N GLN A 479 6.39 -24.49 10.29
CA GLN A 479 6.24 -23.82 11.58
C GLN A 479 5.38 -22.57 11.43
N SER A 480 4.53 -22.28 12.44
CA SER A 480 3.71 -21.06 12.46
C SER A 480 4.56 -19.77 12.45
N SER A 481 5.76 -19.83 13.06
CA SER A 481 6.73 -18.71 13.06
C SER A 481 7.21 -18.29 11.67
N TRP A 482 7.10 -19.16 10.65
CA TRP A 482 7.51 -18.85 9.29
C TRP A 482 6.67 -17.75 8.64
N ILE A 483 5.41 -17.59 9.08
CA ILE A 483 4.51 -16.52 8.61
C ILE A 483 5.10 -15.14 8.89
N ASN A 484 5.89 -14.98 9.95
CA ASN A 484 6.40 -13.69 10.41
C ASN A 484 7.47 -13.08 9.48
N PHE A 485 8.18 -13.90 8.70
CA PHE A 485 9.27 -13.41 7.84
C PHE A 485 9.07 -13.67 6.35
N VAL A 486 8.09 -14.50 5.93
CA VAL A 486 7.74 -14.62 4.52
C VAL A 486 7.04 -13.37 4.02
N THR A 487 7.39 -12.95 2.81
CA THR A 487 6.88 -11.72 2.19
C THR A 487 5.91 -11.98 1.05
N THR A 488 5.99 -13.16 0.40
CA THR A 488 5.10 -13.46 -0.71
C THR A 488 3.76 -14.05 -0.25
N ALA A 489 2.65 -13.62 -0.87
CA ALA A 489 1.33 -14.18 -0.61
C ALA A 489 1.30 -15.70 -0.87
N LYS A 490 1.97 -16.16 -1.93
CA LYS A 490 2.04 -17.59 -2.28
C LYS A 490 2.64 -18.42 -1.15
N ALA A 491 3.78 -18.01 -0.57
CA ALA A 491 4.40 -18.71 0.54
C ALA A 491 3.50 -18.68 1.78
N ARG A 492 2.96 -17.51 2.13
CA ARG A 492 2.07 -17.33 3.28
C ARG A 492 0.83 -18.21 3.19
N ASN A 493 0.14 -18.20 2.04
CA ASN A 493 -1.06 -19.00 1.83
C ASN A 493 -0.77 -20.51 1.89
N LYS A 494 0.35 -20.95 1.30
CA LYS A 494 0.75 -22.37 1.35
C LYS A 494 1.10 -22.80 2.76
N ILE A 495 1.83 -21.98 3.53
CA ILE A 495 2.14 -22.24 4.95
C ILE A 495 0.85 -22.36 5.75
N GLN A 496 -0.07 -21.41 5.64
CA GLN A 496 -1.35 -21.45 6.35
C GLN A 496 -2.20 -22.66 5.95
N ALA A 497 -2.26 -23.00 4.67
CA ALA A 497 -3.01 -24.16 4.18
C ALA A 497 -2.45 -25.47 4.76
N ILE A 498 -1.11 -25.60 4.83
CA ILE A 498 -0.46 -26.79 5.44
C ILE A 498 -0.77 -26.86 6.92
N LEU A 499 -0.60 -25.76 7.67
CA LEU A 499 -0.89 -25.69 9.11
C LEU A 499 -2.36 -26.02 9.43
N ARG A 500 -3.30 -25.49 8.62
CA ARG A 500 -4.74 -25.84 8.76
C ARG A 500 -4.99 -27.32 8.49
N ARG A 501 -4.34 -27.89 7.47
CA ARG A 501 -4.48 -29.32 7.16
C ARG A 501 -3.93 -30.19 8.28
N GLU A 502 -2.76 -29.86 8.81
CA GLU A 502 -2.16 -30.55 9.96
C GLU A 502 -3.03 -30.40 11.22
N GLY A 503 -3.54 -29.18 11.48
CA GLY A 503 -4.47 -28.93 12.58
C GLY A 503 -5.74 -29.79 12.51
N ARG A 504 -6.35 -29.91 11.30
CA ARG A 504 -7.52 -30.79 11.09
C ARG A 504 -7.18 -32.28 11.28
N GLN A 505 -6.00 -32.70 10.88
CA GLN A 505 -5.56 -34.08 11.10
C GLN A 505 -5.34 -34.39 12.58
N ILE A 506 -4.75 -33.43 13.33
CA ILE A 506 -4.57 -33.55 14.78
C ILE A 506 -5.93 -33.54 15.48
N GLN A 507 -6.84 -32.64 15.09
CA GLN A 507 -8.20 -32.60 15.62
C GLN A 507 -8.94 -33.94 15.41
N LYS A 508 -8.89 -34.49 14.19
CA LYS A 508 -9.53 -35.77 13.88
C LYS A 508 -8.94 -36.91 14.70
N LYS A 509 -7.61 -36.94 14.87
CA LYS A 509 -6.98 -37.93 15.79
C LYS A 509 -7.48 -37.77 17.22
N GLY A 510 -7.68 -36.53 17.69
CA GLY A 510 -8.24 -36.25 19.00
C GLY A 510 -9.68 -36.73 19.15
N GLU A 511 -10.51 -36.52 18.11
CA GLU A 511 -11.88 -37.06 18.08
C GLU A 511 -11.91 -38.59 18.11
N ASP A 512 -11.03 -39.24 17.34
CA ASP A 512 -10.90 -40.69 17.33
C ASP A 512 -10.45 -41.21 18.70
N LEU A 513 -9.45 -40.58 19.34
CA LEU A 513 -8.97 -40.90 20.67
C LEU A 513 -10.06 -40.74 21.75
N LEU A 514 -10.86 -39.68 21.67
CA LEU A 514 -11.96 -39.46 22.57
C LEU A 514 -13.04 -40.54 22.42
N ASN A 515 -13.42 -40.86 21.18
CA ASN A 515 -14.41 -41.90 20.86
C ASN A 515 -13.97 -43.30 21.41
N ASP A 516 -12.71 -43.65 21.19
CA ASP A 516 -12.13 -44.89 21.70
C ASP A 516 -12.13 -44.94 23.23
N TRP A 517 -11.82 -43.80 23.89
CA TRP A 517 -11.79 -43.70 25.34
C TRP A 517 -13.20 -43.78 25.95
N LEU A 518 -14.18 -43.05 25.34
CA LEU A 518 -15.59 -43.09 25.75
C LEU A 518 -16.18 -44.50 25.61
N THR A 519 -15.90 -45.18 24.49
CA THR A 519 -16.33 -46.57 24.25
C THR A 519 -15.76 -47.54 25.25
N LYS A 520 -14.49 -47.39 25.66
CA LYS A 520 -13.84 -48.22 26.67
C LYS A 520 -14.42 -48.04 28.08
N ASN A 521 -15.01 -46.89 28.35
CA ASN A 521 -15.57 -46.57 29.66
C ASN A 521 -17.12 -46.62 29.70
N ASP A 522 -17.77 -47.15 28.64
CA ASP A 522 -19.24 -47.26 28.51
C ASP A 522 -19.97 -45.91 28.65
N ILE A 523 -19.35 -44.85 28.18
CA ILE A 523 -19.91 -43.49 28.20
C ILE A 523 -20.44 -43.12 26.83
N GLU A 524 -21.72 -42.68 26.75
CA GLU A 524 -22.33 -42.26 25.51
C GLU A 524 -21.84 -40.85 25.11
N LEU A 525 -21.42 -40.70 23.84
CA LEU A 525 -20.96 -39.41 23.29
C LEU A 525 -22.14 -38.43 23.26
N SER A 526 -22.02 -37.32 23.99
CA SER A 526 -22.96 -36.20 23.91
C SER A 526 -22.23 -34.88 24.05
N SER A 527 -22.83 -33.80 23.51
CA SER A 527 -22.27 -32.44 23.58
C SER A 527 -21.99 -32.02 25.05
N SER A 528 -22.87 -32.45 25.98
CA SER A 528 -22.72 -32.16 27.41
C SER A 528 -21.51 -32.86 28.04
N VAL A 529 -21.13 -34.03 27.56
CA VAL A 529 -19.93 -34.76 27.99
C VAL A 529 -18.69 -34.00 27.51
N ILE A 530 -18.65 -33.55 26.25
CA ILE A 530 -17.55 -32.78 25.69
C ILE A 530 -17.42 -31.43 26.42
N ASP A 531 -18.55 -30.75 26.71
CA ASP A 531 -18.53 -29.46 27.45
C ASP A 531 -17.96 -29.59 28.85
N ARG A 532 -18.23 -30.72 29.55
CA ARG A 532 -17.67 -30.99 30.87
C ARG A 532 -16.17 -31.25 30.79
N LEU A 533 -15.73 -32.05 29.83
CA LEU A 533 -14.31 -32.33 29.63
C LEU A 533 -13.55 -31.05 29.23
N CYS A 534 -14.13 -30.21 28.36
CA CYS A 534 -13.57 -28.91 28.02
C CYS A 534 -13.37 -28.03 29.27
N LYS A 535 -14.36 -27.97 30.17
CA LYS A 535 -14.25 -27.21 31.41
C LYS A 535 -13.24 -27.81 32.38
N PHE A 536 -13.17 -29.14 32.45
CA PHE A 536 -12.24 -29.83 33.34
C PHE A 536 -10.78 -29.61 32.93
N HIS A 537 -10.52 -29.56 31.58
CA HIS A 537 -9.19 -29.35 31.03
C HIS A 537 -8.91 -27.89 30.64
N ASP A 538 -9.77 -26.95 31.06
CA ASP A 538 -9.62 -25.49 30.82
C ASP A 538 -9.42 -25.11 29.34
N THR A 539 -10.15 -25.78 28.47
CA THR A 539 -10.11 -25.51 27.02
C THR A 539 -11.27 -24.62 26.57
N THR A 540 -10.99 -23.69 25.63
CA THR A 540 -11.93 -22.61 25.23
C THR A 540 -13.01 -23.07 24.27
N SER A 541 -12.81 -24.21 23.57
CA SER A 541 -13.74 -24.75 22.59
C SER A 541 -13.56 -26.25 22.38
N HIS A 542 -14.57 -26.93 21.82
CA HIS A 542 -14.48 -28.35 21.46
C HIS A 542 -13.32 -28.62 20.50
N GLU A 543 -13.10 -27.74 19.52
CA GLU A 543 -12.00 -27.86 18.57
C GLU A 543 -10.63 -27.80 19.26
N ALA A 544 -10.45 -26.86 20.19
CA ALA A 544 -9.23 -26.73 20.99
C ALA A 544 -8.99 -27.97 21.85
N PHE A 545 -10.05 -28.55 22.41
CA PHE A 545 -9.98 -29.78 23.20
C PHE A 545 -9.56 -30.98 22.32
N PHE A 546 -10.16 -31.18 21.18
CA PHE A 546 -9.75 -32.23 20.24
C PHE A 546 -8.30 -32.07 19.76
N GLN A 547 -7.87 -30.82 19.48
CA GLN A 547 -6.47 -30.57 19.17
C GLN A 547 -5.54 -30.89 20.31
N ALA A 548 -5.92 -30.58 21.55
CA ALA A 548 -5.14 -30.90 22.75
C ALA A 548 -5.03 -32.42 22.96
N LEU A 549 -6.09 -33.17 22.73
CA LEU A 549 -6.09 -34.64 22.76
C LEU A 549 -5.22 -35.21 21.63
N GLY A 550 -5.40 -34.76 20.39
CA GLY A 550 -4.66 -35.27 19.24
C GLY A 550 -3.17 -34.96 19.27
N SER A 551 -2.77 -33.87 19.93
CA SER A 551 -1.37 -33.51 20.19
C SER A 551 -0.79 -34.16 21.47
N HIS A 552 -1.58 -34.94 22.21
CA HIS A 552 -1.21 -35.54 23.50
C HIS A 552 -0.84 -34.51 24.58
N SER A 553 -1.27 -33.26 24.46
CA SER A 553 -1.13 -32.26 25.53
C SER A 553 -2.17 -32.46 26.65
N VAL A 554 -3.30 -33.06 26.31
CA VAL A 554 -4.29 -33.60 27.26
C VAL A 554 -4.32 -35.13 27.12
N ILE A 555 -4.30 -35.84 28.22
CA ILE A 555 -4.40 -37.31 28.27
C ILE A 555 -5.58 -37.64 29.18
N LEU A 556 -6.57 -38.35 28.62
CA LEU A 556 -7.75 -38.78 29.36
C LEU A 556 -7.40 -39.94 30.31
N GLY A 557 -7.82 -39.85 31.58
CA GLY A 557 -7.54 -40.81 32.62
C GLY A 557 -8.76 -41.15 33.49
N GLU A 558 -8.53 -41.80 34.65
CA GLU A 558 -9.57 -42.18 35.58
C GLU A 558 -10.29 -40.98 36.22
N ASN A 559 -9.59 -39.85 36.40
CA ASN A 559 -10.15 -38.62 36.93
C ASN A 559 -11.25 -38.04 36.03
N ASP A 560 -11.13 -38.21 34.71
CA ASP A 560 -12.12 -37.74 33.73
C ASP A 560 -13.41 -38.57 33.81
N VAL A 561 -13.29 -39.88 34.11
CA VAL A 561 -14.44 -40.76 34.35
C VAL A 561 -15.16 -40.34 35.62
N GLU A 562 -14.42 -40.01 36.69
CA GLU A 562 -15.02 -39.57 37.97
C GLU A 562 -15.75 -38.24 37.82
N GLU A 563 -15.21 -37.30 37.05
CA GLU A 563 -15.86 -36.00 36.76
C GLU A 563 -17.16 -36.18 35.93
N LEU A 564 -17.15 -37.11 34.98
CA LEU A 564 -18.33 -37.41 34.18
C LEU A 564 -19.41 -38.19 34.91
N SER A 565 -19.02 -39.08 35.84
CA SER A 565 -19.93 -39.93 36.63
C SER A 565 -20.61 -39.20 37.78
N GLY A 566 -20.19 -37.98 38.11
CA GLY A 566 -20.78 -37.16 39.17
C GLY A 566 -20.60 -37.72 40.62
N LYS A 567 -19.77 -38.73 40.80
CA LYS A 567 -19.46 -39.28 42.13
C LYS A 567 -18.30 -38.50 42.74
N LYS A 568 -18.59 -37.41 43.43
CA LYS A 568 -17.63 -36.78 44.32
C LYS A 568 -17.33 -37.74 45.51
N LYS A 569 -16.24 -38.47 45.45
CA LYS A 569 -15.63 -39.01 46.63
C LYS A 569 -15.09 -37.85 47.46
N SER A 570 -15.64 -37.65 48.65
CA SER A 570 -15.06 -36.81 49.68
C SER A 570 -13.76 -37.47 50.16
N SER A 571 -12.66 -37.16 49.50
CA SER A 571 -11.34 -37.49 50.05
C SER A 571 -10.84 -36.26 50.81
N SER A 572 -10.84 -36.38 52.13
CA SER A 572 -10.07 -35.56 53.06
C SER A 572 -8.58 -35.83 52.82
N GLY A 573 -8.04 -35.28 51.74
CA GLY A 573 -6.62 -35.24 51.48
C GLY A 573 -6.17 -33.79 51.54
N LEU A 574 -5.35 -33.48 52.53
CA LEU A 574 -4.67 -32.20 52.68
C LEU A 574 -3.95 -31.84 51.36
N ASP A 575 -4.45 -30.84 50.66
CA ASP A 575 -3.83 -30.28 49.48
C ASP A 575 -2.54 -29.53 49.87
N TRP A 576 -1.44 -30.30 49.92
CA TRP A 576 -0.10 -29.80 50.24
C TRP A 576 0.40 -28.70 49.27
N ARG A 577 -0.23 -28.54 48.12
CA ARG A 577 0.06 -27.46 47.15
C ARG A 577 -0.29 -26.07 47.66
N ARG A 578 -1.09 -25.95 48.72
CA ARG A 578 -1.39 -24.69 49.41
C ARG A 578 -0.26 -24.16 50.30
N TYR A 579 0.75 -24.97 50.56
CA TYR A 579 1.83 -24.63 51.50
C TYR A 579 3.21 -24.41 50.88
N VAL A 580 3.35 -24.36 49.54
CA VAL A 580 4.62 -24.07 48.90
C VAL A 580 4.53 -22.72 48.18
N PRO A 581 5.07 -21.63 48.78
CA PRO A 581 4.97 -20.26 48.18
C PRO A 581 5.80 -20.07 46.93
N PHE A 582 6.56 -21.08 46.48
CA PHE A 582 7.58 -20.89 45.42
C PHE A 582 7.12 -21.21 44.00
N LEU A 583 5.93 -21.79 43.80
CA LEU A 583 5.42 -22.13 42.45
C LEU A 583 4.37 -21.15 41.89
N ARG A 584 4.10 -20.07 42.61
CA ARG A 584 3.13 -19.03 42.16
C ARG A 584 3.76 -17.90 41.34
N LYS A 585 5.04 -18.00 41.02
CA LYS A 585 5.76 -16.89 40.32
C LYS A 585 5.96 -17.05 38.83
N SER A 586 5.48 -18.11 38.19
CA SER A 586 5.70 -18.32 36.74
C SER A 586 4.48 -18.01 35.83
N GLU A 587 3.27 -17.89 36.39
CA GLU A 587 2.08 -17.60 35.58
C GLU A 587 1.72 -16.10 35.46
N LYS A 588 2.24 -15.26 36.38
CA LYS A 588 2.04 -13.80 36.29
C LYS A 588 2.97 -13.07 35.32
N LYS A 589 3.94 -13.76 34.74
CA LYS A 589 4.90 -13.13 33.78
C LYS A 589 4.50 -13.22 32.30
N LYS A 590 3.36 -13.86 32.00
CA LYS A 590 2.81 -13.88 30.61
C LYS A 590 1.69 -12.89 30.40
N GLU A 591 1.09 -12.34 31.45
CA GLU A 591 0.08 -11.28 31.34
C GLU A 591 0.67 -9.85 31.48
N GLU A 592 1.88 -9.71 32.00
CA GLU A 592 2.56 -8.41 32.16
C GLU A 592 3.25 -7.87 30.89
N LEU A 593 3.21 -8.60 29.75
CA LEU A 593 3.76 -8.15 28.47
C LEU A 593 2.69 -7.55 27.53
N LEU A 594 1.46 -7.38 28.02
CA LEU A 594 0.35 -6.76 27.28
C LEU A 594 -0.33 -5.60 28.04
N ALA A 595 0.23 -5.14 29.14
CA ALA A 595 -0.36 -4.07 29.95
C ALA A 595 0.68 -3.01 30.36
N ASP A 596 1.31 -2.35 29.36
CA ASP A 596 1.73 -0.97 29.50
C ASP A 596 0.64 -0.05 28.94
N THR A 597 -0.56 -0.20 29.47
CA THR A 597 -1.59 0.82 29.39
C THR A 597 -1.40 1.73 30.58
N GLN A 598 -1.11 3.01 30.30
CA GLN A 598 -1.25 4.10 31.27
C GLN A 598 -2.59 3.97 32.01
N PRO A 599 -2.70 4.45 33.27
CA PRO A 599 -3.92 4.33 34.06
C PRO A 599 -5.09 4.94 33.28
N VAL A 600 -6.06 4.09 32.96
CA VAL A 600 -7.32 4.50 32.32
C VAL A 600 -8.00 5.49 33.27
N SER A 601 -7.98 6.77 32.92
CA SER A 601 -8.80 7.77 33.62
C SER A 601 -10.25 7.54 33.24
N ASP A 602 -11.18 7.59 34.18
CA ASP A 602 -12.63 7.43 33.99
C ASP A 602 -13.28 8.51 33.07
N ASN A 603 -12.48 9.37 32.43
CA ASN A 603 -12.88 10.53 31.63
C ASN A 603 -12.55 10.44 30.13
N LEU A 604 -12.39 9.24 29.56
CA LEU A 604 -12.12 9.08 28.13
C LEU A 604 -13.29 9.56 27.27
N LEU A 605 -12.97 10.30 26.20
CA LEU A 605 -13.95 10.77 25.22
C LEU A 605 -14.57 9.56 24.48
N THR A 606 -15.86 9.32 24.74
CA THR A 606 -16.62 8.26 24.07
C THR A 606 -17.47 8.87 22.96
N VAL A 607 -17.26 8.39 21.73
CA VAL A 607 -17.97 8.86 20.54
C VAL A 607 -19.34 8.17 20.44
N GLY A 608 -20.41 8.90 20.87
CA GLY A 608 -21.79 8.44 20.77
C GLY A 608 -22.47 8.81 19.44
N PRO A 609 -23.74 8.37 19.22
CA PRO A 609 -24.50 8.60 17.97
C PRO A 609 -24.70 10.08 17.57
N GLY A 610 -24.49 11.02 18.48
CA GLY A 610 -24.63 12.47 18.24
C GLY A 610 -23.29 13.21 18.03
N PHE A 611 -22.15 12.50 18.00
CA PHE A 611 -20.84 13.12 17.87
C PHE A 611 -20.63 13.73 16.48
N ASN A 612 -20.26 15.03 16.44
CA ASN A 612 -20.07 15.73 15.18
C ASN A 612 -18.67 15.47 14.61
N LYS A 613 -18.54 14.42 13.80
CA LYS A 613 -17.28 14.01 13.14
C LYS A 613 -16.72 15.03 12.14
N LYS A 614 -17.42 16.12 11.86
CA LYS A 614 -16.97 17.18 10.93
C LYS A 614 -16.13 18.25 11.60
N ARG A 615 -16.13 18.30 12.93
CA ARG A 615 -15.30 19.24 13.68
C ARG A 615 -13.99 18.56 14.07
N PRO A 616 -12.85 19.24 13.95
CA PRO A 616 -11.58 18.68 14.41
C PRO A 616 -11.61 18.46 15.93
N CYS A 617 -10.97 17.41 16.39
CA CYS A 617 -10.70 17.18 17.81
C CYS A 617 -9.58 18.12 18.24
N ILE A 618 -9.88 19.09 19.09
CA ILE A 618 -8.89 20.03 19.61
C ILE A 618 -8.31 19.44 20.90
N ILE A 619 -6.99 19.17 20.89
CA ILE A 619 -6.27 18.60 22.02
C ILE A 619 -5.58 19.74 22.75
N SER A 620 -6.14 20.13 23.90
CA SER A 620 -5.60 21.14 24.79
C SER A 620 -5.10 20.50 26.09
N GLU A 621 -4.35 21.21 26.89
CA GLU A 621 -3.88 20.79 28.22
C GLU A 621 -5.01 20.27 29.12
N GLN A 622 -6.21 20.85 28.98
CA GLN A 622 -7.40 20.43 29.76
C GLN A 622 -8.08 19.17 29.20
N SER A 623 -7.98 18.95 27.91
CA SER A 623 -8.65 17.82 27.22
C SER A 623 -7.74 16.62 26.95
N ILE A 624 -6.43 16.73 27.20
CA ILE A 624 -5.45 15.67 26.87
C ILE A 624 -5.79 14.32 27.51
N GLY A 625 -6.27 14.31 28.75
CA GLY A 625 -6.68 13.10 29.46
C GLY A 625 -7.92 12.41 28.88
N MET A 626 -8.62 13.04 27.91
CA MET A 626 -9.79 12.47 27.23
C MET A 626 -9.41 11.61 26.01
N TYR A 627 -8.14 11.65 25.57
CA TYR A 627 -7.66 10.97 24.38
C TYR A 627 -6.63 9.91 24.74
N LEU A 628 -6.61 8.83 23.99
CA LEU A 628 -5.56 7.82 24.04
C LEU A 628 -4.46 8.19 23.04
N PHE A 629 -3.20 8.11 23.46
CA PHE A 629 -2.05 8.35 22.57
C PHE A 629 -1.47 7.02 22.14
N SER A 630 -1.26 6.88 20.82
CA SER A 630 -0.79 5.64 20.25
C SER A 630 0.66 5.35 20.63
N SER A 631 0.93 4.14 21.13
CA SER A 631 2.28 3.65 21.43
C SER A 631 3.11 3.30 20.19
N CYS A 632 2.50 3.22 18.98
CA CYS A 632 3.22 2.89 17.76
C CYS A 632 3.93 4.10 17.12
N CYS A 633 3.57 5.34 17.51
CA CYS A 633 4.14 6.54 16.91
C CYS A 633 4.33 7.72 17.86
N HIS A 634 3.93 7.61 19.12
CA HIS A 634 4.12 8.60 20.19
C HIS A 634 3.92 10.06 19.70
N PRO A 635 2.67 10.46 19.37
CA PRO A 635 2.42 11.81 18.84
C PRO A 635 2.67 12.87 19.92
N ILE A 636 3.36 13.94 19.55
CA ILE A 636 3.71 15.08 20.40
C ILE A 636 3.16 16.37 19.82
N PRO A 637 2.99 17.44 20.61
CA PRO A 637 2.56 18.73 20.11
C PRO A 637 3.44 19.23 18.96
N GLY A 638 2.79 19.78 17.92
CA GLY A 638 3.45 20.17 16.68
C GLY A 638 3.57 19.06 15.63
N ASP A 639 3.30 17.80 15.96
CA ASP A 639 3.11 16.75 14.95
C ASP A 639 1.79 16.93 14.22
N ASP A 640 1.76 16.59 12.94
CA ASP A 640 0.51 16.47 12.18
C ASP A 640 -0.21 15.18 12.60
N ILE A 641 -1.40 15.32 13.21
CA ILE A 641 -2.09 14.23 13.89
C ILE A 641 -3.47 13.94 13.30
N LEU A 642 -3.96 12.76 13.62
CA LEU A 642 -5.34 12.34 13.39
C LEU A 642 -5.87 11.53 14.57
N GLY A 643 -7.18 11.56 14.76
CA GLY A 643 -7.90 10.71 15.71
C GLY A 643 -8.44 9.46 15.02
N PHE A 644 -8.39 8.34 15.71
CA PHE A 644 -9.03 7.09 15.30
C PHE A 644 -10.01 6.62 16.38
N ILE A 645 -11.24 6.32 16.00
CA ILE A 645 -12.26 5.76 16.89
C ILE A 645 -12.05 4.25 16.98
N ASP A 646 -11.67 3.76 18.14
CA ASP A 646 -11.44 2.33 18.38
C ASP A 646 -12.76 1.51 18.48
N SER A 647 -12.66 0.21 18.75
CA SER A 647 -13.82 -0.69 18.93
C SER A 647 -14.68 -0.33 20.14
N ASN A 648 -14.10 0.33 21.13
CA ASN A 648 -14.75 0.75 22.38
C ASN A 648 -15.31 2.18 22.27
N SER A 649 -15.30 2.78 21.06
CA SER A 649 -15.71 4.15 20.78
C SER A 649 -14.85 5.22 21.46
N HIS A 650 -13.61 4.92 21.86
CA HIS A 650 -12.64 5.91 22.32
C HIS A 650 -11.82 6.48 21.17
N VAL A 651 -11.25 7.66 21.35
CA VAL A 651 -10.44 8.32 20.33
C VAL A 651 -8.96 8.12 20.64
N THR A 652 -8.26 7.41 19.75
CA THR A 652 -6.80 7.21 19.79
C THR A 652 -6.12 8.17 18.81
N ILE A 653 -5.13 8.92 19.29
CA ILE A 653 -4.38 9.90 18.49
C ILE A 653 -3.13 9.25 17.92
N HIS A 654 -2.94 9.43 16.60
CA HIS A 654 -1.77 8.97 15.86
C HIS A 654 -1.12 10.14 15.11
N LYS A 655 0.18 10.04 14.81
CA LYS A 655 0.81 10.86 13.77
C LYS A 655 0.21 10.51 12.41
N ARG A 656 -0.05 11.52 11.59
CA ARG A 656 -0.61 11.31 10.25
C ARG A 656 0.35 10.53 9.33
N SER A 657 1.66 10.64 9.57
CA SER A 657 2.73 9.89 8.90
C SER A 657 2.90 8.44 9.38
N CYS A 658 2.23 8.04 10.46
CA CYS A 658 2.37 6.70 11.04
C CYS A 658 1.90 5.60 10.07
N PRO A 659 2.70 4.53 9.85
CA PRO A 659 2.30 3.40 9.00
C PRO A 659 1.01 2.71 9.48
N VAL A 660 0.79 2.63 10.80
CA VAL A 660 -0.43 2.07 11.38
C VAL A 660 -1.62 3.00 11.09
N ALA A 661 -1.47 4.32 11.26
CA ALA A 661 -2.50 5.30 10.91
C ALA A 661 -2.87 5.25 9.43
N SER A 662 -1.89 5.05 8.56
CA SER A 662 -2.09 4.87 7.13
C SER A 662 -2.92 3.62 6.82
N LYS A 663 -2.66 2.51 7.51
CA LYS A 663 -3.49 1.29 7.42
C LYS A 663 -4.91 1.54 7.95
N LEU A 664 -5.05 2.21 9.09
CA LEU A 664 -6.34 2.56 9.68
C LEU A 664 -7.17 3.46 8.76
N LYS A 665 -6.55 4.45 8.10
CA LYS A 665 -7.21 5.29 7.08
C LYS A 665 -7.79 4.45 5.94
N SER A 666 -7.02 3.52 5.42
CA SER A 666 -7.44 2.69 4.27
C SER A 666 -8.51 1.65 4.64
N SER A 667 -8.52 1.17 5.89
CA SER A 667 -9.41 0.09 6.35
C SER A 667 -10.67 0.61 7.06
N PHE A 668 -10.53 1.72 7.81
CA PHE A 668 -11.57 2.24 8.70
C PHE A 668 -11.80 3.75 8.53
N GLY A 669 -11.74 4.26 7.30
CA GLY A 669 -11.81 5.70 7.02
C GLY A 669 -13.02 6.44 7.63
N THR A 670 -14.14 5.76 7.89
CA THR A 670 -15.32 6.33 8.58
C THR A 670 -15.09 6.57 10.08
N ARG A 671 -14.04 5.97 10.67
CA ARG A 671 -13.64 6.11 12.07
C ARG A 671 -12.48 7.09 12.26
N ILE A 672 -11.99 7.71 11.19
CA ILE A 672 -10.97 8.73 11.25
C ILE A 672 -11.59 10.08 11.56
N LEU A 673 -10.96 10.81 12.46
CA LEU A 673 -11.29 12.17 12.84
C LEU A 673 -10.12 13.08 12.52
N ASP A 674 -10.41 14.31 12.14
CA ASP A 674 -9.39 15.36 12.12
C ASP A 674 -9.02 15.75 13.55
N ALA A 675 -7.73 15.94 13.84
CA ALA A 675 -7.26 16.31 15.16
C ALA A 675 -6.18 17.38 15.06
N GLN A 676 -6.18 18.32 16.00
CA GLN A 676 -5.26 19.44 16.04
C GLN A 676 -4.80 19.71 17.47
N TRP A 677 -3.55 20.13 17.63
CA TRP A 677 -3.00 20.55 18.89
C TRP A 677 -3.37 22.00 19.18
N ASP A 678 -3.74 22.27 20.43
CA ASP A 678 -3.92 23.62 21.01
C ASP A 678 -3.27 23.61 22.39
N MET A 679 -1.92 23.60 22.41
CA MET A 679 -1.11 23.44 23.63
C MET A 679 0.02 24.48 23.69
N HIS A 680 0.32 24.93 24.90
CA HIS A 680 1.30 25.94 25.20
C HIS A 680 2.39 25.46 26.18
N HIS A 681 3.20 24.46 25.75
CA HIS A 681 4.47 24.03 26.39
C HIS A 681 4.42 23.65 27.89
N GLN A 682 3.29 23.24 28.43
CA GLN A 682 3.17 22.89 29.88
C GLN A 682 3.33 21.41 30.21
N LEU A 683 3.33 20.50 29.22
CA LEU A 683 3.39 19.07 29.42
C LEU A 683 4.59 18.44 28.73
N PHE A 684 5.04 17.31 29.25
CA PHE A 684 6.15 16.54 28.67
C PHE A 684 5.62 15.30 27.95
N PHE A 685 6.20 15.04 26.79
CA PHE A 685 5.89 13.92 25.92
C PHE A 685 7.16 13.09 25.65
N ASP A 686 6.98 11.80 25.39
CA ASP A 686 8.07 10.91 25.05
C ASP A 686 8.47 11.04 23.58
N ALA A 687 9.75 11.26 23.30
CA ALA A 687 10.33 11.23 21.96
C ALA A 687 11.58 10.36 21.93
N THR A 688 11.74 9.56 20.87
CA THR A 688 12.91 8.71 20.69
C THR A 688 13.74 9.23 19.52
N ILE A 689 15.04 9.46 19.78
CA ILE A 689 16.02 9.86 18.76
C ILE A 689 17.08 8.77 18.65
N GLU A 690 17.38 8.37 17.42
CA GLU A 690 18.46 7.45 17.09
C GLU A 690 19.63 8.22 16.50
N VAL A 691 20.84 7.88 16.95
CA VAL A 691 22.08 8.54 16.54
C VAL A 691 23.12 7.50 16.09
N HIS A 692 23.79 7.76 14.98
CA HIS A 692 24.84 6.92 14.44
C HIS A 692 26.07 7.77 14.10
N GLY A 693 27.25 7.23 14.35
CA GLY A 693 28.49 7.94 14.04
C GLY A 693 29.73 7.08 14.23
N ILE A 694 30.90 7.72 14.08
CA ILE A 694 32.20 7.07 14.32
C ILE A 694 32.49 7.12 15.83
N ASP A 695 32.77 5.96 16.42
CA ASP A 695 33.08 5.90 17.85
C ASP A 695 34.39 6.61 18.19
N ARG A 696 34.32 7.43 19.22
CA ARG A 696 35.49 8.07 19.82
C ARG A 696 35.33 8.28 21.32
N LYS A 697 36.45 8.42 21.99
CA LYS A 697 36.45 8.71 23.42
C LYS A 697 35.73 10.03 23.72
N GLY A 698 34.73 9.99 24.58
CA GLY A 698 33.94 11.18 24.97
C GLY A 698 32.64 11.37 24.19
N MET A 699 32.27 10.55 23.18
CA MET A 699 31.07 10.71 22.37
C MET A 699 29.78 10.75 23.24
N LEU A 700 29.62 9.83 24.16
CA LEU A 700 28.47 9.81 25.06
C LEU A 700 28.41 11.06 25.97
N HIS A 701 29.58 11.57 26.39
CA HIS A 701 29.66 12.81 27.17
C HIS A 701 29.14 14.00 26.34
N ASP A 702 29.62 14.15 25.11
CA ASP A 702 29.20 15.27 24.23
C ASP A 702 27.71 15.24 23.94
N VAL A 703 27.14 14.05 23.70
CA VAL A 703 25.68 13.87 23.51
C VAL A 703 24.93 14.28 24.79
N SER A 704 25.35 13.78 25.96
CA SER A 704 24.69 14.08 27.21
C SER A 704 24.84 15.55 27.62
N GLU A 705 25.98 16.18 27.33
CA GLU A 705 26.22 17.60 27.58
C GLU A 705 25.26 18.48 26.76
N ILE A 706 25.07 18.18 25.49
CA ILE A 706 24.13 18.95 24.66
C ILE A 706 22.70 18.82 25.18
N ILE A 707 22.25 17.61 25.46
CA ILE A 707 20.85 17.37 25.84
C ILE A 707 20.56 17.92 27.23
N SER A 708 21.41 17.56 28.21
CA SER A 708 21.11 17.85 29.62
C SER A 708 21.58 19.26 30.03
N HIS A 709 22.74 19.74 29.53
CA HIS A 709 23.29 21.03 29.96
C HIS A 709 22.92 22.18 29.02
N LYS A 710 23.01 22.01 27.70
CA LYS A 710 22.70 23.10 26.75
C LYS A 710 21.22 23.29 26.56
N LEU A 711 20.46 22.19 26.46
CA LEU A 711 19.01 22.21 26.16
C LEU A 711 18.12 22.04 27.40
N ASN A 712 18.72 21.66 28.52
CA ASN A 712 17.98 21.38 29.77
C ASN A 712 16.85 20.35 29.60
N THR A 713 17.02 19.42 28.66
CA THR A 713 16.03 18.36 28.34
C THR A 713 16.36 17.11 29.16
N ASN A 714 15.32 16.49 29.74
CA ASN A 714 15.48 15.30 30.57
C ASN A 714 15.63 14.04 29.72
N ILE A 715 16.67 13.25 29.96
CA ILE A 715 16.90 11.94 29.32
C ILE A 715 16.22 10.89 30.19
N HIS A 716 15.23 10.20 29.63
CA HIS A 716 14.53 9.10 30.31
C HIS A 716 15.32 7.80 30.21
N GLN A 717 15.76 7.44 29.03
CA GLN A 717 16.57 6.25 28.77
C GLN A 717 17.61 6.54 27.70
N VAL A 718 18.79 5.92 27.85
CA VAL A 718 19.84 5.96 26.84
C VAL A 718 20.43 4.57 26.66
N SER A 719 20.59 4.15 25.42
CA SER A 719 21.32 2.93 25.10
C SER A 719 22.34 3.24 24.02
N PHE A 720 23.60 2.81 24.22
CA PHE A 720 24.67 2.94 23.25
C PHE A 720 25.31 1.57 23.02
N SER A 721 25.57 1.26 21.76
CA SER A 721 26.33 0.08 21.34
C SER A 721 27.41 0.50 20.36
N VAL A 722 28.55 -0.17 20.42
CA VAL A 722 29.67 0.08 19.49
C VAL A 722 30.02 -1.22 18.80
N ASN A 723 29.96 -1.20 17.45
CA ASN A 723 30.33 -2.32 16.61
C ASN A 723 31.31 -1.85 15.53
N ASP A 724 32.49 -2.45 15.47
CA ASP A 724 33.54 -2.17 14.46
C ASP A 724 33.89 -0.68 14.29
N GLY A 725 33.92 0.09 15.39
CA GLY A 725 34.25 1.51 15.38
C GLY A 725 33.10 2.44 14.97
N ILE A 726 31.88 1.91 14.81
CA ILE A 726 30.66 2.66 14.62
C ILE A 726 29.82 2.56 15.89
N PHE A 727 29.37 3.69 16.41
CA PHE A 727 28.41 3.68 17.52
C PHE A 727 26.98 3.86 17.02
N GLU A 728 26.07 3.18 17.67
CA GLU A 728 24.64 3.31 17.53
C GLU A 728 24.04 3.68 18.88
N GLY A 729 23.32 4.78 18.96
CA GLY A 729 22.71 5.27 20.19
C GLY A 729 21.21 5.48 20.04
N ARG A 730 20.46 5.10 21.05
CA ARG A 730 19.02 5.37 21.17
C ARG A 730 18.76 6.17 22.43
N LEU A 731 18.13 7.32 22.26
CA LEU A 731 17.85 8.33 23.29
C LEU A 731 16.35 8.47 23.45
N GLU A 732 15.82 8.20 24.62
CA GLU A 732 14.41 8.45 24.97
C GLU A 732 14.36 9.71 25.86
N LEU A 733 13.72 10.75 25.34
CA LEU A 733 13.73 12.10 25.89
C LEU A 733 12.33 12.54 26.29
N LYS A 734 12.22 13.41 27.30
CA LYS A 734 11.00 14.12 27.66
C LYS A 734 11.04 15.51 27.03
N VAL A 735 10.18 15.77 26.06
CA VAL A 735 10.13 17.00 25.26
C VAL A 735 8.75 17.65 25.34
N HIS A 736 8.65 18.94 25.05
CA HIS A 736 7.37 19.66 25.02
C HIS A 736 6.70 19.59 23.65
N ASP A 737 7.47 19.69 22.58
CA ASP A 737 6.96 19.74 21.21
C ASP A 737 7.97 19.27 20.16
N ARG A 738 7.52 19.26 18.92
CA ARG A 738 8.33 18.88 17.74
C ARG A 738 9.48 19.83 17.45
N ASP A 739 9.36 21.11 17.77
CA ASP A 739 10.41 22.08 17.49
C ASP A 739 11.57 21.90 18.47
N GLU A 740 11.30 21.52 19.70
CA GLU A 740 12.34 21.12 20.66
C GLU A 740 13.10 19.87 20.14
N VAL A 741 12.39 18.84 19.64
CA VAL A 741 13.02 17.66 19.02
C VAL A 741 13.92 18.06 17.83
N ARG A 742 13.43 18.94 16.96
CA ARG A 742 14.22 19.42 15.81
C ARG A 742 15.49 20.15 16.25
N ASN A 743 15.39 20.96 17.28
CA ASN A 743 16.54 21.69 17.83
C ASN A 743 17.56 20.74 18.44
N ILE A 744 17.10 19.73 19.19
CA ILE A 744 17.98 18.66 19.73
C ILE A 744 18.69 17.95 18.58
N MET A 745 17.98 17.51 17.58
CA MET A 745 18.55 16.80 16.42
C MET A 745 19.57 17.67 15.65
N LYS A 746 19.30 18.96 15.52
CA LYS A 746 20.22 19.91 14.88
C LYS A 746 21.54 20.01 15.64
N LEU A 747 21.49 20.20 16.95
CA LEU A 747 22.69 20.34 17.77
C LEU A 747 23.46 19.02 17.91
N LEU A 748 22.77 17.87 17.92
CA LEU A 748 23.43 16.58 17.91
C LEU A 748 24.18 16.32 16.59
N LYS A 749 23.66 16.78 15.45
CA LYS A 749 24.35 16.73 14.16
C LYS A 749 25.61 17.58 14.07
N GLU A 750 25.74 18.61 14.90
CA GLU A 750 26.93 19.46 14.97
C GLU A 750 28.08 18.83 15.76
N ILE A 751 27.86 17.68 16.43
CA ILE A 751 28.95 16.93 17.13
C ILE A 751 29.87 16.33 16.07
N ASN A 752 31.20 16.55 16.26
CA ASN A 752 32.20 15.91 15.39
C ASN A 752 32.05 14.39 15.40
N ASP A 753 32.15 13.78 14.21
CA ASP A 753 32.00 12.33 13.99
C ASP A 753 30.57 11.78 14.09
N MET A 754 29.57 12.64 14.34
CA MET A 754 28.16 12.28 14.21
C MET A 754 27.79 12.21 12.71
N GLN A 755 27.28 11.07 12.27
CA GLN A 755 26.95 10.82 10.86
C GLN A 755 25.45 10.98 10.60
N GLU A 756 24.63 10.43 11.46
CA GLU A 756 23.18 10.39 11.30
C GLU A 756 22.47 10.62 12.64
N VAL A 757 21.43 11.44 12.60
CA VAL A 757 20.52 11.69 13.72
C VAL A 757 19.11 11.70 13.20
N GLN A 758 18.27 10.81 13.69
CA GLN A 758 16.90 10.68 13.22
C GLN A 758 15.93 10.47 14.40
N GLN A 759 14.71 10.97 14.26
CA GLN A 759 13.63 10.66 15.18
C GLN A 759 12.99 9.33 14.76
N ILE A 760 12.88 8.38 15.70
CA ILE A 760 12.12 7.15 15.46
C ILE A 760 10.64 7.46 15.63
N LEU A 761 9.83 6.97 14.70
CA LEU A 761 8.38 7.10 14.72
C LEU A 761 7.77 6.24 15.82
#